data_0bc33becf9f7719d1b94ff63ab0b2b43
#
_entry.id   0bc33becf9f7719d1b94ff63ab0b2b43
#
_cell.length_a   1.000
_cell.length_b   1.000
_cell.length_c   1.000
_cell.angle_alpha   90.00
_cell.angle_beta   90.00
_cell.angle_gamma   90.00
#
_symmetry.space_group_name_H-M   'P 1'
#
loop_
_entity.id
_entity.type
_entity.pdbx_description
1 polymer ?
#
loop_
_entity_poly.entity_id
_entity_poly.type
_entity_poly.pdbx_seq_one_letter_code
_entity_poly.pdbx_strand_id
1 'polypeptide(L)'
;MSSAILSRLTQLTVVNSVFSQPTSVAVLMLCIAFSLILFTLTAPLMTWVIMLGGCAVIVRAAGLSALNNLPTSRTVNLLAILAVFALSWFGFSVGLLDSMINLLTVACALKIMLVEKKRDFHLIVCTCLFLIGCGFISSLSVFAWIGYTGILALLLFATAIYHGAGIPKSKSIKFVTVLIVQAFPIALLLFLLLPQLPPLWQMPTSKSTETGLSDTVTPGDIASLASSSELAFSATFENAEAVPVAPSRYWRAMTLEHFDGKTWSISDKRKQAEQQLAYMGKPTPLSALAEENTPQVISYELIVEPTQQTWLFALAPSTPNNRENSIFVRSLFDFTLRANSPISSKKAFYLRYYPTAQITSGIGNFESQLNLQVSINGNPQARAWGQTLAKQYSSAQQIVSAIMREFNQGGFRYTLSPNAMPTDPIDRFLFEERSGFCAHYAGAMVYVLRAAGVPARMVTGYQGGSALNDNVLQIRQYDAHAWVEAFIDGVWVRHDPTSMVAPSRLTFGLERALEELGESREASILGDLSNAAIFATLQSWFQQLDYSWSKWVLGFDNTAQTNMLEELLGSLTPQKMRVVFLSAIGLIGLILALYFLPNTHRSTLSPSHRVLLNAIKCVEAKTGKERGNKTLSAFMSEVNPLINEDATKALTLLCELFEHEKYAHRTQETKVYPTMKRQLKMLKQALK
;
A
#
# COMPACT_ATOMS: atom_id res chain seq x y z
N MET A 1 -14.71 26.45 -46.16
CA MET A 1 -13.37 26.06 -45.62
C MET A 1 -12.72 27.11 -44.70
N SER A 2 -13.12 28.38 -44.74
CA SER A 2 -12.53 29.48 -43.96
C SER A 2 -12.91 29.52 -42.48
N SER A 3 -14.16 29.18 -42.08
CA SER A 3 -14.63 29.27 -40.68
C SER A 3 -14.04 28.21 -39.73
N ALA A 4 -13.76 27.01 -40.25
CA ALA A 4 -13.19 25.91 -39.46
C ALA A 4 -11.69 26.11 -39.17
N ILE A 5 -10.96 26.81 -40.04
CA ILE A 5 -9.54 27.15 -39.84
C ILE A 5 -9.42 28.30 -38.84
N LEU A 6 -10.33 29.30 -38.91
CA LEU A 6 -10.37 30.39 -37.93
C LEU A 6 -10.75 29.89 -36.53
N SER A 7 -11.67 28.94 -36.39
CA SER A 7 -12.01 28.33 -35.10
C SER A 7 -10.89 27.51 -34.51
N ARG A 8 -10.09 26.80 -35.31
CA ARG A 8 -8.90 26.10 -34.88
C ARG A 8 -7.76 27.05 -34.45
N LEU A 9 -7.57 28.16 -35.19
CA LEU A 9 -6.57 29.17 -34.84
C LEU A 9 -6.94 29.92 -33.54
N THR A 10 -8.22 30.24 -33.33
CA THR A 10 -8.69 30.82 -32.07
C THR A 10 -8.57 29.85 -30.89
N GLN A 11 -8.82 28.57 -31.12
CA GLN A 11 -8.57 27.55 -30.08
C GLN A 11 -7.08 27.42 -29.70
N LEU A 12 -6.18 27.47 -30.69
CA LEU A 12 -4.71 27.42 -30.46
C LEU A 12 -4.21 28.69 -29.74
N THR A 13 -4.76 29.86 -30.03
CA THR A 13 -4.39 31.11 -29.33
C THR A 13 -4.92 31.14 -27.90
N VAL A 14 -6.11 30.62 -27.62
CA VAL A 14 -6.66 30.50 -26.26
C VAL A 14 -5.86 29.51 -25.44
N VAL A 15 -5.49 28.36 -26.01
CA VAL A 15 -4.65 27.37 -25.34
C VAL A 15 -3.25 27.96 -25.00
N ASN A 16 -2.64 28.69 -25.93
CA ASN A 16 -1.36 29.35 -25.67
C ASN A 16 -1.47 30.44 -24.58
N SER A 17 -2.59 31.16 -24.46
CA SER A 17 -2.80 32.17 -23.42
C SER A 17 -2.93 31.56 -22.02
N VAL A 18 -3.57 30.40 -21.88
CA VAL A 18 -3.67 29.66 -20.62
C VAL A 18 -2.31 29.21 -20.10
N PHE A 19 -1.45 28.72 -21.00
CA PHE A 19 -0.10 28.27 -20.64
C PHE A 19 0.89 29.42 -20.39
N SER A 20 0.52 30.65 -20.72
CA SER A 20 1.34 31.85 -20.45
C SER A 20 1.18 32.39 -19.03
N GLN A 21 0.05 32.11 -18.34
CA GLN A 21 -0.20 32.58 -16.98
C GLN A 21 0.27 31.56 -15.94
N PRO A 22 1.19 31.87 -15.03
CA PRO A 22 1.73 30.91 -14.05
C PRO A 22 0.65 30.37 -13.09
N THR A 23 -0.35 31.19 -12.74
CA THR A 23 -1.46 30.78 -11.89
C THR A 23 -2.35 29.72 -12.53
N SER A 24 -2.64 29.82 -13.83
CA SER A 24 -3.43 28.86 -14.59
C SER A 24 -2.70 27.52 -14.72
N VAL A 25 -1.40 27.56 -14.99
CA VAL A 25 -0.55 26.35 -15.05
C VAL A 25 -0.51 25.65 -13.70
N ALA A 26 -0.35 26.38 -12.60
CA ALA A 26 -0.33 25.79 -11.25
C ALA A 26 -1.66 25.14 -10.88
N VAL A 27 -2.81 25.75 -11.24
CA VAL A 27 -4.13 25.15 -11.01
C VAL A 27 -4.34 23.90 -11.89
N LEU A 28 -3.87 23.90 -13.14
CA LEU A 28 -3.92 22.71 -13.99
C LEU A 28 -3.10 21.56 -13.39
N MET A 29 -1.90 21.83 -12.91
CA MET A 29 -1.07 20.82 -12.23
C MET A 29 -1.72 20.27 -10.96
N LEU A 30 -2.40 21.13 -10.19
CA LEU A 30 -3.19 20.72 -9.05
C LEU A 30 -4.34 19.79 -9.45
N CYS A 31 -5.03 20.08 -10.54
CA CYS A 31 -6.07 19.21 -11.11
C CYS A 31 -5.50 17.85 -11.54
N ILE A 32 -4.33 17.84 -12.19
CA ILE A 32 -3.64 16.58 -12.58
C ILE A 32 -3.26 15.79 -11.33
N ALA A 33 -2.67 16.43 -10.33
CA ALA A 33 -2.30 15.77 -9.07
C ALA A 33 -3.52 15.15 -8.38
N PHE A 34 -4.63 15.88 -8.31
CA PHE A 34 -5.87 15.37 -7.73
C PHE A 34 -6.45 14.19 -8.54
N SER A 35 -6.41 14.25 -9.88
CA SER A 35 -6.83 13.12 -10.73
C SER A 35 -5.99 11.87 -10.49
N LEU A 36 -4.67 12.02 -10.33
CA LEU A 36 -3.78 10.91 -9.99
C LEU A 36 -4.09 10.34 -8.60
N ILE A 37 -4.41 11.20 -7.62
CA ILE A 37 -4.85 10.75 -6.29
C ILE A 37 -6.15 9.96 -6.38
N LEU A 38 -7.15 10.43 -7.15
CA LEU A 38 -8.40 9.67 -7.37
C LEU A 38 -8.13 8.30 -7.97
N PHE A 39 -7.21 8.21 -8.93
CA PHE A 39 -6.84 6.95 -9.56
C PHE A 39 -6.15 5.98 -8.58
N THR A 40 -5.30 6.49 -7.69
CA THR A 40 -4.59 5.65 -6.71
C THR A 40 -5.46 5.25 -5.51
N LEU A 41 -6.53 5.99 -5.21
CA LEU A 41 -7.46 5.75 -4.10
C LEU A 41 -8.74 5.04 -4.53
N THR A 42 -8.76 4.31 -5.66
CA THR A 42 -9.98 3.67 -6.16
C THR A 42 -10.58 2.66 -5.17
N ALA A 43 -9.77 1.92 -4.41
CA ALA A 43 -10.24 0.90 -3.47
C ALA A 43 -11.10 1.47 -2.31
N PRO A 44 -10.71 2.54 -1.57
CA PRO A 44 -11.52 3.10 -0.49
C PRO A 44 -12.59 4.08 -0.99
N LEU A 45 -12.56 4.52 -2.27
CA LEU A 45 -13.48 5.51 -2.79
C LEU A 45 -14.74 4.88 -3.41
N MET A 46 -15.89 5.43 -3.08
CA MET A 46 -17.16 5.09 -3.74
C MET A 46 -17.15 5.57 -5.20
N THR A 47 -17.73 4.80 -6.12
CA THR A 47 -17.74 5.10 -7.57
C THR A 47 -18.30 6.48 -7.87
N TRP A 48 -19.36 6.90 -7.18
CA TRP A 48 -19.95 8.23 -7.39
C TRP A 48 -19.03 9.37 -6.93
N VAL A 49 -18.18 9.16 -5.92
CA VAL A 49 -17.17 10.14 -5.45
C VAL A 49 -16.07 10.30 -6.49
N ILE A 50 -15.61 9.20 -7.10
CA ILE A 50 -14.65 9.24 -8.21
C ILE A 50 -15.26 10.02 -9.41
N MET A 51 -16.51 9.75 -9.76
CA MET A 51 -17.22 10.49 -10.83
C MET A 51 -17.33 11.98 -10.52
N LEU A 52 -17.72 12.34 -9.28
CA LEU A 52 -17.81 13.74 -8.85
C LEU A 52 -16.44 14.44 -8.92
N GLY A 53 -15.38 13.76 -8.45
CA GLY A 53 -14.01 14.26 -8.54
C GLY A 53 -13.54 14.48 -9.98
N GLY A 54 -13.81 13.53 -10.88
CA GLY A 54 -13.52 13.66 -12.30
C GLY A 54 -14.29 14.82 -12.96
N CYS A 55 -15.59 14.95 -12.69
CA CYS A 55 -16.40 16.07 -13.13
C CYS A 55 -15.85 17.42 -12.62
N ALA A 56 -15.44 17.49 -11.36
CA ALA A 56 -14.87 18.70 -10.78
C ALA A 56 -13.59 19.16 -11.50
N VAL A 57 -12.72 18.21 -11.83
CA VAL A 57 -11.49 18.47 -12.60
C VAL A 57 -11.83 18.97 -14.00
N ILE A 58 -12.76 18.30 -14.70
CA ILE A 58 -13.18 18.69 -16.07
C ILE A 58 -13.77 20.10 -16.08
N VAL A 59 -14.69 20.40 -15.14
CA VAL A 59 -15.32 21.72 -15.01
C VAL A 59 -14.27 22.79 -14.75
N ARG A 60 -13.30 22.52 -13.86
CA ARG A 60 -12.24 23.49 -13.57
C ARG A 60 -11.28 23.68 -14.75
N ALA A 61 -10.89 22.61 -15.43
CA ALA A 61 -10.03 22.68 -16.61
C ALA A 61 -10.70 23.44 -17.75
N ALA A 62 -12.01 23.21 -17.98
CA ALA A 62 -12.80 23.96 -18.96
C ALA A 62 -12.92 25.45 -18.60
N GLY A 63 -13.05 25.77 -17.31
CA GLY A 63 -13.06 27.17 -16.82
C GLY A 63 -11.76 27.94 -17.03
N LEU A 64 -10.62 27.23 -17.13
CA LEU A 64 -9.33 27.86 -17.46
C LEU A 64 -9.25 28.32 -18.91
N SER A 65 -9.99 27.71 -19.81
CA SER A 65 -10.01 28.04 -21.26
C SER A 65 -10.97 29.18 -21.62
N ALA A 66 -11.58 29.85 -20.65
CA ALA A 66 -12.57 30.92 -20.84
C ALA A 66 -13.80 30.54 -21.68
N LEU A 67 -13.98 29.23 -21.95
CA LEU A 67 -15.08 28.74 -22.81
C LEU A 67 -16.38 28.52 -22.04
N ASN A 68 -16.37 28.43 -20.71
CA ASN A 68 -17.55 28.17 -19.89
C ASN A 68 -17.56 28.97 -18.59
N ASN A 69 -18.75 29.37 -18.15
CA ASN A 69 -18.93 29.99 -16.83
C ASN A 69 -18.71 28.94 -15.74
N LEU A 70 -17.85 29.27 -14.77
CA LEU A 70 -17.65 28.42 -13.58
C LEU A 70 -18.96 28.32 -12.76
N PRO A 71 -19.22 27.20 -12.09
CA PRO A 71 -20.39 27.03 -11.24
C PRO A 71 -20.40 28.06 -10.12
N THR A 72 -21.59 28.56 -9.77
CA THR A 72 -21.75 29.52 -8.69
C THR A 72 -21.53 28.85 -7.33
N SER A 73 -21.13 29.64 -6.32
CA SER A 73 -20.98 29.09 -4.95
C SER A 73 -22.30 28.48 -4.43
N ARG A 74 -23.46 28.94 -4.90
CA ARG A 74 -24.76 28.35 -4.53
C ARG A 74 -24.93 26.93 -5.07
N THR A 75 -24.57 26.69 -6.33
CA THR A 75 -24.66 25.35 -6.94
C THR A 75 -23.69 24.38 -6.28
N VAL A 76 -22.46 24.81 -5.95
CA VAL A 76 -21.48 23.97 -5.26
C VAL A 76 -21.90 23.67 -3.82
N ASN A 77 -22.50 24.62 -3.10
CA ASN A 77 -23.05 24.37 -1.77
C ASN A 77 -24.23 23.40 -1.79
N LEU A 78 -25.10 23.46 -2.80
CA LEU A 78 -26.17 22.49 -2.97
C LEU A 78 -25.59 21.07 -3.21
N LEU A 79 -24.59 20.96 -4.09
CA LEU A 79 -23.88 19.68 -4.31
C LEU A 79 -23.24 19.17 -3.03
N ALA A 80 -22.67 20.05 -2.19
CA ALA A 80 -22.09 19.67 -0.90
C ALA A 80 -23.15 19.05 0.03
N ILE A 81 -24.32 19.67 0.14
CA ILE A 81 -25.41 19.15 0.98
C ILE A 81 -25.88 17.78 0.46
N LEU A 82 -26.07 17.63 -0.85
CA LEU A 82 -26.45 16.36 -1.46
C LEU A 82 -25.39 15.28 -1.23
N ALA A 83 -24.11 15.63 -1.37
CA ALA A 83 -23.01 14.70 -1.16
C ALA A 83 -22.90 14.25 0.32
N VAL A 84 -23.10 15.15 1.28
CA VAL A 84 -23.12 14.79 2.72
C VAL A 84 -24.31 13.86 3.02
N PHE A 85 -25.47 14.12 2.43
CA PHE A 85 -26.64 13.25 2.56
C PHE A 85 -26.37 11.86 1.97
N ALA A 86 -25.79 11.80 0.76
CA ALA A 86 -25.41 10.54 0.12
C ALA A 86 -24.37 9.77 0.96
N LEU A 87 -23.36 10.44 1.49
CA LEU A 87 -22.37 9.83 2.38
C LEU A 87 -22.99 9.31 3.67
N SER A 88 -23.95 10.04 4.25
CA SER A 88 -24.66 9.58 5.44
C SER A 88 -25.51 8.34 5.18
N TRP A 89 -26.10 8.24 3.96
CA TRP A 89 -26.93 7.09 3.57
C TRP A 89 -26.09 5.86 3.23
N PHE A 90 -25.06 6.02 2.40
CA PHE A 90 -24.23 4.90 1.91
C PHE A 90 -23.02 4.61 2.78
N GLY A 91 -22.57 5.55 3.63
CA GLY A 91 -21.35 5.42 4.43
C GLY A 91 -21.42 4.38 5.54
N PHE A 92 -22.62 4.04 6.02
CA PHE A 92 -22.79 3.00 7.07
C PHE A 92 -22.31 1.61 6.63
N SER A 93 -22.29 1.33 5.34
CA SER A 93 -21.86 0.02 4.79
C SER A 93 -20.36 -0.09 4.53
N VAL A 94 -19.62 1.04 4.48
CA VAL A 94 -18.23 1.09 3.98
C VAL A 94 -17.20 1.25 5.11
N GLY A 95 -17.65 1.57 6.32
CA GLY A 95 -16.76 1.79 7.46
C GLY A 95 -16.37 3.26 7.67
N LEU A 96 -15.97 3.57 8.91
CA LEU A 96 -15.74 4.95 9.34
C LEU A 96 -14.56 5.61 8.61
N LEU A 97 -13.42 4.89 8.48
CA LEU A 97 -12.21 5.41 7.84
C LEU A 97 -12.46 5.74 6.38
N ASP A 98 -13.03 4.81 5.63
CA ASP A 98 -13.31 4.99 4.20
C ASP A 98 -14.36 6.10 3.99
N SER A 99 -15.36 6.20 4.87
CA SER A 99 -16.33 7.30 4.85
C SER A 99 -15.67 8.65 5.06
N MET A 100 -14.67 8.77 5.94
CA MET A 100 -13.90 10.01 6.14
C MET A 100 -13.03 10.34 4.94
N ILE A 101 -12.39 9.35 4.31
CA ILE A 101 -11.62 9.54 3.07
C ILE A 101 -12.54 10.03 1.93
N ASN A 102 -13.72 9.42 1.78
CA ASN A 102 -14.72 9.84 0.80
C ASN A 102 -15.19 11.28 1.05
N LEU A 103 -15.49 11.64 2.31
CA LEU A 103 -15.91 13.01 2.69
C LEU A 103 -14.83 14.04 2.34
N LEU A 104 -13.56 13.74 2.68
CA LEU A 104 -12.43 14.62 2.39
C LEU A 104 -12.21 14.79 0.89
N THR A 105 -12.35 13.70 0.13
CA THR A 105 -12.23 13.70 -1.33
C THR A 105 -13.34 14.55 -1.98
N VAL A 106 -14.58 14.40 -1.53
CA VAL A 106 -15.72 15.23 -1.96
C VAL A 106 -15.47 16.71 -1.64
N ALA A 107 -15.04 17.03 -0.42
CA ALA A 107 -14.73 18.41 -0.03
C ALA A 107 -13.62 19.02 -0.91
N CYS A 108 -12.58 18.23 -1.23
CA CYS A 108 -11.51 18.63 -2.14
C CYS A 108 -12.04 18.88 -3.57
N ALA A 109 -12.84 17.96 -4.11
CA ALA A 109 -13.44 18.07 -5.45
C ALA A 109 -14.30 19.33 -5.58
N LEU A 110 -15.19 19.57 -4.63
CA LEU A 110 -16.05 20.77 -4.61
C LEU A 110 -15.24 22.07 -4.47
N LYS A 111 -14.15 22.03 -3.69
CA LYS A 111 -13.27 23.18 -3.54
C LYS A 111 -12.43 23.46 -4.79
N ILE A 112 -12.03 22.44 -5.54
CA ILE A 112 -11.34 22.60 -6.83
C ILE A 112 -12.19 23.38 -7.82
N MET A 113 -13.51 23.18 -7.85
CA MET A 113 -14.44 23.93 -8.72
C MET A 113 -14.40 25.44 -8.43
N LEU A 114 -14.17 25.85 -7.17
CA LEU A 114 -14.24 27.22 -6.68
C LEU A 114 -12.86 27.87 -6.42
N VAL A 115 -11.77 27.34 -6.97
CA VAL A 115 -10.43 27.92 -6.75
C VAL A 115 -10.29 29.28 -7.39
N GLU A 116 -10.31 30.34 -6.59
CA GLU A 116 -10.10 31.73 -7.02
C GLU A 116 -8.98 32.41 -6.21
N LYS A 117 -8.95 32.17 -4.91
CA LYS A 117 -8.06 32.86 -3.95
C LYS A 117 -6.83 32.04 -3.62
N LYS A 118 -5.73 32.71 -3.25
CA LYS A 118 -4.49 32.03 -2.76
C LYS A 118 -4.76 31.05 -1.63
N ARG A 119 -5.64 31.42 -0.70
CA ARG A 119 -6.05 30.57 0.42
C ARG A 119 -6.67 29.25 -0.05
N ASP A 120 -7.49 29.29 -1.10
CA ASP A 120 -8.17 28.09 -1.63
C ASP A 120 -7.15 27.12 -2.26
N PHE A 121 -6.18 27.66 -2.99
CA PHE A 121 -5.09 26.85 -3.58
C PHE A 121 -4.32 26.10 -2.49
N HIS A 122 -3.88 26.78 -1.42
CA HIS A 122 -3.13 26.12 -0.33
C HIS A 122 -3.98 25.09 0.42
N LEU A 123 -5.26 25.39 0.64
CA LEU A 123 -6.17 24.46 1.30
C LEU A 123 -6.28 23.15 0.51
N ILE A 124 -6.41 23.23 -0.82
CA ILE A 124 -6.47 22.03 -1.66
C ILE A 124 -5.13 21.29 -1.66
N VAL A 125 -4.00 21.99 -1.74
CA VAL A 125 -2.66 21.37 -1.63
C VAL A 125 -2.55 20.60 -0.31
N CYS A 126 -2.91 21.22 0.83
CA CYS A 126 -2.88 20.53 2.13
C CYS A 126 -3.83 19.33 2.17
N THR A 127 -5.03 19.44 1.58
CA THR A 127 -5.97 18.32 1.49
C THR A 127 -5.41 17.19 0.63
N CYS A 128 -4.80 17.51 -0.52
CA CYS A 128 -4.15 16.50 -1.37
C CYS A 128 -2.97 15.82 -0.65
N LEU A 129 -2.17 16.56 0.13
CA LEU A 129 -1.11 15.97 0.95
C LEU A 129 -1.67 14.98 1.98
N PHE A 130 -2.78 15.32 2.60
CA PHE A 130 -3.45 14.41 3.54
C PHE A 130 -4.01 13.17 2.83
N LEU A 131 -4.63 13.33 1.64
CA LEU A 131 -5.11 12.20 0.83
C LEU A 131 -3.98 11.28 0.38
N ILE A 132 -2.78 11.81 0.06
CA ILE A 132 -1.58 10.99 -0.18
C ILE A 132 -1.25 10.16 1.06
N GLY A 133 -1.31 10.75 2.26
CA GLY A 133 -1.13 10.03 3.53
C GLY A 133 -2.14 8.90 3.70
N CYS A 134 -3.43 9.14 3.38
CA CYS A 134 -4.46 8.10 3.38
C CYS A 134 -4.15 6.99 2.36
N GLY A 135 -3.58 7.34 1.21
CA GLY A 135 -3.17 6.39 0.19
C GLY A 135 -2.11 5.39 0.67
N PHE A 136 -1.18 5.83 1.49
CA PHE A 136 -0.20 4.93 2.12
C PHE A 136 -0.80 3.95 3.13
N ILE A 137 -2.00 4.23 3.67
CA ILE A 137 -2.72 3.26 4.53
C ILE A 137 -3.31 2.13 3.68
N SER A 138 -3.79 2.43 2.48
CA SER A 138 -4.45 1.46 1.60
C SER A 138 -3.49 0.66 0.72
N SER A 139 -2.29 1.20 0.41
CA SER A 139 -1.31 0.52 -0.46
C SER A 139 0.12 0.83 -0.04
N LEU A 140 0.85 -0.22 0.36
CA LEU A 140 2.24 -0.16 0.82
C LEU A 140 3.25 -0.67 -0.23
N SER A 141 2.84 -0.86 -1.48
CA SER A 141 3.73 -1.33 -2.55
C SER A 141 4.81 -0.29 -2.91
N VAL A 142 5.94 -0.74 -3.45
CA VAL A 142 7.01 0.15 -3.94
C VAL A 142 6.49 1.11 -5.01
N PHE A 143 5.53 0.67 -5.84
CA PHE A 143 4.94 1.49 -6.90
C PHE A 143 4.04 2.58 -6.35
N ALA A 144 3.25 2.28 -5.31
CA ALA A 144 2.47 3.29 -4.59
C ALA A 144 3.40 4.35 -4.01
N TRP A 145 4.51 3.94 -3.39
CA TRP A 145 5.51 4.86 -2.85
C TRP A 145 6.11 5.78 -3.93
N ILE A 146 6.52 5.23 -5.08
CA ILE A 146 7.03 6.02 -6.22
C ILE A 146 5.94 6.95 -6.75
N GLY A 147 4.72 6.44 -6.93
CA GLY A 147 3.58 7.20 -7.42
C GLY A 147 3.25 8.38 -6.50
N TYR A 148 3.11 8.15 -5.21
CA TYR A 148 2.81 9.22 -4.24
C TYR A 148 3.94 10.23 -4.10
N THR A 149 5.21 9.80 -4.21
CA THR A 149 6.36 10.72 -4.26
C THR A 149 6.31 11.58 -5.52
N GLY A 150 5.93 11.02 -6.66
CA GLY A 150 5.72 11.75 -7.91
C GLY A 150 4.58 12.77 -7.81
N ILE A 151 3.45 12.39 -7.20
CA ILE A 151 2.32 13.30 -6.96
C ILE A 151 2.71 14.42 -5.98
N LEU A 152 3.47 14.10 -4.93
CA LEU A 152 4.04 15.09 -4.01
C LEU A 152 4.94 16.08 -4.74
N ALA A 153 5.84 15.59 -5.59
CA ALA A 153 6.72 16.43 -6.42
C ALA A 153 5.90 17.36 -7.32
N LEU A 154 4.82 16.87 -7.93
CA LEU A 154 3.92 17.66 -8.76
C LEU A 154 3.20 18.76 -7.97
N LEU A 155 2.72 18.47 -6.75
CA LEU A 155 2.09 19.44 -5.85
C LEU A 155 3.08 20.52 -5.41
N LEU A 156 4.31 20.14 -5.04
CA LEU A 156 5.37 21.08 -4.69
C LEU A 156 5.75 21.97 -5.87
N PHE A 157 5.83 21.40 -7.07
CA PHE A 157 6.12 22.13 -8.29
C PHE A 157 4.97 23.09 -8.66
N ALA A 158 3.71 22.67 -8.55
CA ALA A 158 2.55 23.54 -8.72
C ALA A 158 2.60 24.72 -7.74
N THR A 159 2.96 24.47 -6.48
CA THR A 159 3.11 25.51 -5.44
C THR A 159 4.28 26.47 -5.75
N ALA A 160 5.40 25.93 -6.23
CA ALA A 160 6.56 26.74 -6.63
C ALA A 160 6.24 27.66 -7.82
N ILE A 161 5.47 27.17 -8.81
CA ILE A 161 5.02 28.00 -9.95
C ILE A 161 4.01 29.05 -9.50
N TYR A 162 3.08 28.67 -8.61
CA TYR A 162 2.04 29.60 -8.12
C TYR A 162 2.64 30.81 -7.42
N HIS A 163 3.72 30.63 -6.64
CA HIS A 163 4.41 31.70 -5.90
C HIS A 163 5.55 32.34 -6.68
N GLY A 164 6.12 31.65 -7.64
CA GLY A 164 7.32 32.06 -8.39
C GLY A 164 7.01 32.84 -9.66
N ALA A 165 6.07 33.80 -9.63
CA ALA A 165 5.77 34.63 -10.80
C ALA A 165 7.05 35.29 -11.36
N GLY A 166 7.47 34.92 -12.58
CA GLY A 166 8.69 35.41 -13.23
C GLY A 166 9.94 34.54 -13.04
N ILE A 167 9.88 33.45 -12.27
CA ILE A 167 10.99 32.51 -12.16
C ILE A 167 10.92 31.51 -13.33
N PRO A 168 12.01 31.22 -14.04
CA PRO A 168 12.05 30.18 -15.09
C PRO A 168 11.62 28.81 -14.51
N LYS A 169 10.75 28.08 -15.25
CA LYS A 169 10.26 26.76 -14.86
C LYS A 169 11.39 25.78 -14.51
N SER A 170 12.53 25.85 -15.22
CA SER A 170 13.71 25.04 -14.95
C SER A 170 14.30 25.26 -13.56
N LYS A 171 14.28 26.49 -13.04
CA LYS A 171 14.73 26.79 -11.68
C LYS A 171 13.76 26.24 -10.62
N SER A 172 12.46 26.28 -10.89
CA SER A 172 11.45 25.70 -10.00
C SER A 172 11.57 24.17 -9.94
N ILE A 173 11.82 23.50 -11.08
CA ILE A 173 12.09 22.05 -11.12
C ILE A 173 13.35 21.73 -10.30
N LYS A 174 14.47 22.44 -10.55
CA LYS A 174 15.70 22.24 -9.79
C LYS A 174 15.48 22.41 -8.29
N PHE A 175 14.72 23.43 -7.88
CA PHE A 175 14.40 23.68 -6.48
C PHE A 175 13.62 22.51 -5.84
N VAL A 176 12.57 22.02 -6.50
CA VAL A 176 11.76 20.89 -5.99
C VAL A 176 12.59 19.61 -5.95
N THR A 177 13.39 19.32 -6.98
CA THR A 177 14.28 18.15 -6.99
C THR A 177 15.28 18.20 -5.83
N VAL A 178 15.94 19.35 -5.62
CA VAL A 178 16.87 19.52 -4.50
C VAL A 178 16.18 19.31 -3.16
N LEU A 179 14.97 19.84 -2.98
CA LEU A 179 14.19 19.70 -1.76
C LEU A 179 13.86 18.23 -1.46
N ILE A 180 13.43 17.46 -2.47
CA ILE A 180 13.12 16.02 -2.31
C ILE A 180 14.39 15.23 -2.01
N VAL A 181 15.48 15.49 -2.75
CA VAL A 181 16.77 14.81 -2.52
C VAL A 181 17.31 15.11 -1.11
N GLN A 182 17.14 16.33 -0.62
CA GLN A 182 17.56 16.69 0.75
C GLN A 182 16.65 16.07 1.82
N ALA A 183 15.37 15.86 1.53
CA ALA A 183 14.45 15.21 2.47
C ALA A 183 14.74 13.71 2.64
N PHE A 184 15.29 13.05 1.61
CA PHE A 184 15.52 11.59 1.61
C PHE A 184 16.47 11.11 2.73
N PRO A 185 17.67 11.69 2.96
CA PRO A 185 18.55 11.28 4.06
C PRO A 185 17.90 11.45 5.43
N ILE A 186 17.11 12.53 5.62
CA ILE A 186 16.39 12.80 6.87
C ILE A 186 15.30 11.74 7.08
N ALA A 187 14.52 11.44 6.03
CA ALA A 187 13.49 10.41 6.08
C ALA A 187 14.08 9.03 6.37
N LEU A 188 15.21 8.67 5.75
CA LEU A 188 15.92 7.41 6.00
C LEU A 188 16.41 7.33 7.45
N LEU A 189 17.02 8.39 7.96
CA LEU A 189 17.48 8.45 9.36
C LEU A 189 16.32 8.30 10.34
N LEU A 190 15.21 8.98 10.09
CA LEU A 190 14.00 8.85 10.92
C LEU A 190 13.43 7.44 10.85
N PHE A 191 13.37 6.81 9.67
CA PHE A 191 12.90 5.44 9.50
C PHE A 191 13.74 4.44 10.30
N LEU A 192 15.06 4.60 10.31
CA LEU A 192 15.97 3.70 11.02
C LEU A 192 15.95 3.88 12.54
N LEU A 193 15.67 5.08 13.04
CA LEU A 193 15.83 5.44 14.47
C LEU A 193 14.52 5.62 15.22
N LEU A 194 13.42 6.01 14.53
CA LEU A 194 12.13 6.19 15.20
C LEU A 194 11.53 4.81 15.53
N PRO A 195 11.17 4.55 16.81
CA PRO A 195 10.49 3.31 17.16
C PRO A 195 9.19 3.21 16.38
N GLN A 196 8.94 2.05 15.77
CA GLN A 196 7.72 1.79 15.06
C GLN A 196 6.58 1.58 16.06
N LEU A 197 5.82 2.63 16.29
CA LEU A 197 4.65 2.57 17.17
C LEU A 197 3.54 1.79 16.47
N PRO A 198 2.84 0.88 17.18
CA PRO A 198 1.62 0.30 16.65
C PRO A 198 0.62 1.42 16.33
N PRO A 199 -0.23 1.25 15.31
CA PRO A 199 -1.21 2.26 14.98
C PRO A 199 -2.07 2.60 16.20
N LEU A 200 -2.08 3.87 16.61
CA LEU A 200 -2.80 4.36 17.79
C LEU A 200 -4.34 4.23 17.64
N TRP A 201 -4.80 3.99 16.42
CA TRP A 201 -6.20 3.74 16.06
C TRP A 201 -6.31 2.37 15.40
N GLN A 202 -6.70 1.38 16.15
CA GLN A 202 -7.27 0.16 15.58
C GLN A 202 -8.73 0.47 15.28
N MET A 203 -9.00 1.01 14.09
CA MET A 203 -10.40 1.17 13.66
C MET A 203 -10.95 -0.19 13.23
N PRO A 204 -12.17 -0.54 13.65
CA PRO A 204 -12.86 -1.70 13.11
C PRO A 204 -13.03 -1.48 11.60
N THR A 205 -12.32 -2.24 10.80
CA THR A 205 -12.54 -2.28 9.37
C THR A 205 -13.90 -2.91 9.10
N SER A 206 -14.65 -2.35 8.16
CA SER A 206 -15.91 -2.93 7.74
C SER A 206 -15.71 -4.35 7.20
N LYS A 207 -16.66 -5.24 7.43
CA LYS A 207 -16.64 -6.62 6.93
C LYS A 207 -16.47 -6.76 5.40
N SER A 208 -16.61 -5.69 4.65
CA SER A 208 -16.50 -5.67 3.19
C SER A 208 -15.07 -5.73 2.64
N THR A 209 -14.04 -5.63 3.50
CA THR A 209 -12.62 -5.72 3.13
C THR A 209 -11.94 -7.00 3.63
N GLU A 210 -12.71 -8.03 4.00
CA GLU A 210 -12.16 -9.35 4.28
C GLU A 210 -11.73 -9.99 2.94
N THR A 211 -10.49 -9.72 2.53
CA THR A 211 -9.87 -10.43 1.41
C THR A 211 -9.26 -11.72 1.94
N GLY A 212 -9.70 -12.85 1.40
CA GLY A 212 -9.15 -14.14 1.76
C GLY A 212 -10.19 -15.14 2.31
N LEU A 213 -9.68 -16.24 2.88
CA LEU A 213 -10.51 -17.31 3.44
C LEU A 213 -11.31 -16.84 4.67
N SER A 214 -12.60 -17.15 4.69
CA SER A 214 -13.52 -16.91 5.83
C SER A 214 -13.47 -18.08 6.81
N ASP A 215 -13.90 -17.87 8.07
CA ASP A 215 -14.07 -18.93 9.10
C ASP A 215 -15.30 -19.84 8.85
N THR A 216 -16.04 -19.53 7.81
CA THR A 216 -17.10 -20.36 7.25
C THR A 216 -16.88 -20.55 5.77
N VAL A 217 -17.19 -21.71 5.24
CA VAL A 217 -17.11 -22.01 3.82
C VAL A 217 -18.45 -22.49 3.31
N THR A 218 -19.10 -21.63 2.53
CA THR A 218 -20.16 -22.04 1.64
C THR A 218 -19.55 -22.38 0.26
N PRO A 219 -20.19 -23.25 -0.51
CA PRO A 219 -19.63 -23.59 -1.84
C PRO A 219 -19.35 -22.39 -2.73
N GLY A 220 -20.03 -21.23 -2.58
CA GLY A 220 -19.76 -20.01 -3.38
C GLY A 220 -18.52 -19.22 -2.98
N ASP A 221 -18.05 -19.33 -1.76
CA ASP A 221 -17.01 -18.46 -1.21
C ASP A 221 -15.63 -18.74 -1.84
N ILE A 222 -15.25 -20.02 -1.98
CA ILE A 222 -13.98 -20.40 -2.62
C ILE A 222 -13.98 -20.06 -4.12
N ALA A 223 -15.13 -20.14 -4.79
CA ALA A 223 -15.25 -19.76 -6.20
C ALA A 223 -14.96 -18.26 -6.41
N SER A 224 -15.43 -17.41 -5.50
CA SER A 224 -15.13 -15.97 -5.55
C SER A 224 -13.63 -15.66 -5.36
N LEU A 225 -12.96 -16.39 -4.46
CA LEU A 225 -11.51 -16.28 -4.27
C LEU A 225 -10.73 -16.75 -5.50
N ALA A 226 -11.18 -17.86 -6.11
CA ALA A 226 -10.57 -18.40 -7.32
C ALA A 226 -10.60 -17.43 -8.51
N SER A 227 -11.43 -16.38 -8.47
CA SER A 227 -11.45 -15.32 -9.48
C SER A 227 -10.45 -14.19 -9.24
N SER A 228 -9.84 -14.08 -8.06
CA SER A 228 -8.91 -13.00 -7.71
C SER A 228 -7.45 -13.40 -7.95
N SER A 229 -6.70 -12.54 -8.66
CA SER A 229 -5.26 -12.70 -8.88
C SER A 229 -4.40 -11.98 -7.82
N GLU A 230 -5.00 -11.43 -6.77
CA GLU A 230 -4.30 -10.75 -5.70
C GLU A 230 -3.35 -11.69 -4.96
N LEU A 231 -2.22 -11.14 -4.50
CA LEU A 231 -1.27 -11.89 -3.68
C LEU A 231 -1.89 -12.16 -2.30
N ALA A 232 -1.85 -13.41 -1.86
CA ALA A 232 -2.25 -13.79 -0.51
C ALA A 232 -1.06 -13.74 0.45
N PHE A 233 0.05 -14.35 0.04
CA PHE A 233 1.31 -14.34 0.78
C PHE A 233 2.47 -14.80 -0.10
N SER A 234 3.71 -14.54 0.38
CA SER A 234 4.94 -15.08 -0.20
C SER A 234 5.64 -15.96 0.83
N ALA A 235 6.21 -17.07 0.38
CA ALA A 235 7.00 -17.98 1.22
C ALA A 235 8.45 -18.04 0.72
N THR A 236 9.41 -17.73 1.58
CA THR A 236 10.85 -17.72 1.28
C THR A 236 11.54 -18.84 2.05
N PHE A 237 12.16 -19.74 1.33
CA PHE A 237 12.93 -20.86 1.89
C PHE A 237 14.42 -20.51 1.98
N GLU A 238 15.19 -21.24 2.80
CA GLU A 238 16.62 -21.02 2.97
C GLU A 238 17.40 -21.17 1.65
N ASN A 239 17.00 -22.16 0.82
CA ASN A 239 17.61 -22.43 -0.48
C ASN A 239 16.58 -23.08 -1.44
N ALA A 240 16.94 -23.27 -2.69
CA ALA A 240 16.07 -23.88 -3.71
C ALA A 240 15.72 -25.35 -3.39
N GLU A 241 16.61 -26.09 -2.77
CA GLU A 241 16.42 -27.50 -2.42
C GLU A 241 15.39 -27.68 -1.29
N ALA A 242 15.23 -26.67 -0.44
CA ALA A 242 14.26 -26.65 0.65
C ALA A 242 12.83 -26.39 0.15
N VAL A 243 12.65 -25.94 -1.10
CA VAL A 243 11.32 -25.67 -1.67
C VAL A 243 10.59 -26.98 -1.93
N PRO A 244 9.41 -27.23 -1.30
CA PRO A 244 8.66 -28.44 -1.54
C PRO A 244 8.22 -28.57 -3.00
N VAL A 245 8.11 -29.79 -3.51
CA VAL A 245 7.56 -30.04 -4.86
C VAL A 245 6.10 -29.61 -4.95
N ALA A 246 5.65 -29.15 -6.14
CA ALA A 246 4.33 -28.53 -6.31
C ALA A 246 3.14 -29.35 -5.76
N PRO A 247 3.06 -30.69 -5.95
CA PRO A 247 1.95 -31.47 -5.41
C PRO A 247 1.91 -31.57 -3.88
N SER A 248 3.00 -31.21 -3.17
CA SER A 248 3.06 -31.24 -1.70
C SER A 248 2.83 -29.88 -1.04
N ARG A 249 2.69 -28.80 -1.82
CA ARG A 249 2.52 -27.43 -1.31
C ARG A 249 1.09 -27.17 -0.86
N TYR A 250 0.71 -27.73 0.30
CA TYR A 250 -0.57 -27.47 0.95
C TYR A 250 -0.37 -26.52 2.14
N TRP A 251 -0.86 -25.31 1.98
CA TRP A 251 -0.75 -24.23 2.96
C TRP A 251 -2.02 -24.20 3.82
N ARG A 252 -1.98 -24.89 4.93
CA ARG A 252 -3.10 -25.04 5.86
C ARG A 252 -3.42 -23.72 6.54
N ALA A 253 -4.70 -23.31 6.53
CA ALA A 253 -5.21 -22.16 7.25
C ALA A 253 -6.09 -22.57 8.45
N MET A 254 -7.12 -23.40 8.20
CA MET A 254 -8.07 -23.81 9.22
C MET A 254 -8.69 -25.18 8.93
N THR A 255 -9.27 -25.76 9.98
CA THR A 255 -10.08 -26.99 9.88
C THR A 255 -11.53 -26.68 10.12
N LEU A 256 -12.40 -27.24 9.29
CA LEU A 256 -13.82 -27.07 9.36
C LEU A 256 -14.45 -28.41 9.75
N GLU A 257 -15.08 -28.46 10.93
CA GLU A 257 -15.57 -29.70 11.52
C GLU A 257 -17.09 -29.74 11.59
N HIS A 258 -17.75 -28.60 11.65
CA HIS A 258 -19.21 -28.52 11.76
C HIS A 258 -19.84 -28.27 10.40
N PHE A 259 -20.87 -29.09 10.06
CA PHE A 259 -21.69 -28.93 8.87
C PHE A 259 -23.14 -28.75 9.27
N ASP A 260 -23.73 -27.62 8.94
CA ASP A 260 -25.12 -27.27 9.26
C ASP A 260 -26.15 -27.79 8.24
N GLY A 261 -25.69 -28.42 7.16
CA GLY A 261 -26.48 -28.87 5.99
C GLY A 261 -26.16 -28.12 4.71
N LYS A 262 -25.51 -26.95 4.79
CA LYS A 262 -25.13 -26.12 3.67
C LYS A 262 -23.70 -25.58 3.79
N THR A 263 -23.33 -25.14 4.99
CA THR A 263 -22.07 -24.42 5.29
C THR A 263 -21.19 -25.27 6.19
N TRP A 264 -19.90 -25.30 5.87
CA TRP A 264 -18.86 -25.84 6.74
C TRP A 264 -18.27 -24.71 7.60
N SER A 265 -18.08 -24.96 8.89
CA SER A 265 -17.57 -23.98 9.86
C SER A 265 -16.69 -24.61 10.94
N ILE A 266 -15.93 -23.80 11.65
CA ILE A 266 -15.24 -24.20 12.86
C ILE A 266 -16.30 -24.42 13.95
N SER A 267 -16.28 -25.59 14.60
CA SER A 267 -17.22 -25.91 15.66
C SER A 267 -17.09 -24.95 16.84
N ASP A 268 -18.22 -24.50 17.42
CA ASP A 268 -18.21 -23.67 18.63
C ASP A 268 -17.58 -24.40 19.83
N LYS A 269 -17.74 -25.71 19.89
CA LYS A 269 -17.06 -26.54 20.90
C LYS A 269 -15.54 -26.47 20.75
N ARG A 270 -15.04 -26.44 19.52
CA ARG A 270 -13.61 -26.23 19.22
C ARG A 270 -13.16 -24.86 19.69
N LYS A 271 -13.86 -23.80 19.32
CA LYS A 271 -13.54 -22.42 19.72
C LYS A 271 -13.46 -22.29 21.25
N GLN A 272 -14.43 -22.88 21.97
CA GLN A 272 -14.44 -22.88 23.44
C GLN A 272 -13.27 -23.67 24.04
N ALA A 273 -12.99 -24.86 23.52
CA ALA A 273 -11.86 -25.68 23.99
C ALA A 273 -10.52 -24.98 23.77
N GLU A 274 -10.31 -24.35 22.62
CA GLU A 274 -9.11 -23.58 22.32
C GLU A 274 -8.95 -22.37 23.25
N GLN A 275 -10.03 -21.66 23.57
CA GLN A 275 -9.99 -20.56 24.52
C GLN A 275 -9.60 -21.03 25.91
N GLN A 276 -10.16 -22.16 26.40
CA GLN A 276 -9.81 -22.74 27.69
C GLN A 276 -8.33 -23.18 27.75
N LEU A 277 -7.84 -23.81 26.71
CA LEU A 277 -6.44 -24.26 26.62
C LEU A 277 -5.46 -23.07 26.53
N ALA A 278 -5.85 -22.02 25.83
CA ALA A 278 -5.07 -20.78 25.80
C ALA A 278 -4.94 -20.16 27.20
N TYR A 279 -5.99 -20.23 28.00
CA TYR A 279 -5.99 -19.76 29.39
C TYR A 279 -5.09 -20.62 30.31
N MET A 280 -5.01 -21.92 30.03
CA MET A 280 -4.22 -22.87 30.84
C MET A 280 -2.73 -22.90 30.49
N GLY A 281 -2.30 -22.21 29.41
CA GLY A 281 -0.89 -22.18 28.97
C GLY A 281 -0.32 -23.55 28.60
N LYS A 282 -1.18 -24.54 28.28
CA LYS A 282 -0.71 -25.90 27.97
C LYS A 282 -0.02 -25.94 26.61
N PRO A 283 1.15 -26.61 26.52
CA PRO A 283 1.82 -26.84 25.25
C PRO A 283 0.94 -27.67 24.30
N THR A 284 1.01 -27.36 23.02
CA THR A 284 0.33 -28.13 21.97
C THR A 284 1.11 -29.40 21.63
N PRO A 285 0.48 -30.44 21.06
CA PRO A 285 1.19 -31.67 20.66
C PRO A 285 2.40 -31.47 19.76
N LEU A 286 2.43 -30.35 19.01
CA LEU A 286 3.56 -29.97 18.15
C LEU A 286 4.81 -29.56 18.93
N SER A 287 4.71 -29.18 20.20
CA SER A 287 5.90 -28.88 21.00
C SER A 287 6.73 -30.14 21.26
N ALA A 288 6.12 -31.32 21.30
CA ALA A 288 6.82 -32.59 21.41
C ALA A 288 7.60 -32.96 20.14
N LEU A 289 7.13 -32.55 18.93
CA LEU A 289 7.85 -32.78 17.67
C LEU A 289 9.14 -31.95 17.57
N ALA A 290 9.19 -30.80 18.24
CA ALA A 290 10.36 -29.92 18.24
C ALA A 290 11.52 -30.43 19.13
N GLU A 291 11.24 -31.38 20.03
CA GLU A 291 12.22 -31.95 20.98
C GLU A 291 12.82 -33.28 20.51
N GLU A 292 12.14 -34.01 19.61
CA GLU A 292 12.67 -35.24 19.01
C GLU A 292 13.57 -34.90 17.80
N ASN A 293 14.71 -35.62 17.70
CA ASN A 293 15.69 -35.57 16.60
C ASN A 293 15.05 -35.91 15.24
N THR A 294 14.22 -35.02 14.73
CA THR A 294 13.63 -35.16 13.39
C THR A 294 14.68 -34.77 12.34
N PRO A 295 15.01 -35.66 11.40
CA PRO A 295 16.19 -35.49 10.54
C PRO A 295 16.07 -34.38 9.48
N GLN A 296 14.94 -33.75 9.32
CA GLN A 296 14.77 -32.71 8.30
C GLN A 296 13.77 -31.65 8.77
N VAL A 297 14.29 -30.50 9.21
CA VAL A 297 13.50 -29.31 9.52
C VAL A 297 13.79 -28.26 8.44
N ILE A 298 12.75 -27.74 7.83
CA ILE A 298 12.85 -26.68 6.81
C ILE A 298 12.36 -25.38 7.44
N SER A 299 13.25 -24.42 7.62
CA SER A 299 12.88 -23.06 8.04
C SER A 299 12.45 -22.24 6.84
N TYR A 300 11.39 -21.45 6.99
CA TYR A 300 10.94 -20.54 5.96
C TYR A 300 10.30 -19.30 6.55
N GLU A 301 10.40 -18.20 5.80
CA GLU A 301 9.76 -16.92 6.10
C GLU A 301 8.47 -16.80 5.29
N LEU A 302 7.40 -16.41 5.96
CA LEU A 302 6.08 -16.17 5.35
C LEU A 302 5.75 -14.69 5.43
N ILE A 303 5.64 -13.99 4.30
CA ILE A 303 5.17 -12.61 4.25
C ILE A 303 3.70 -12.61 3.86
N VAL A 304 2.83 -12.30 4.81
CA VAL A 304 1.36 -12.36 4.67
C VAL A 304 0.81 -10.97 4.37
N GLU A 305 -0.07 -10.89 3.35
CA GLU A 305 -0.85 -9.69 3.07
C GLU A 305 -1.92 -9.46 4.17
N PRO A 306 -2.41 -8.21 4.37
CA PRO A 306 -3.42 -7.93 5.38
C PRO A 306 -4.70 -8.73 5.16
N THR A 307 -5.04 -9.62 6.09
CA THR A 307 -6.24 -10.47 6.01
C THR A 307 -7.33 -10.06 6.98
N GLN A 308 -7.03 -9.20 7.96
CA GLN A 308 -7.87 -8.88 9.12
C GLN A 308 -8.24 -10.11 9.97
N GLN A 309 -7.60 -11.24 9.72
CA GLN A 309 -7.81 -12.52 10.39
C GLN A 309 -6.61 -12.89 11.26
N THR A 310 -6.77 -13.90 12.10
CA THR A 310 -5.72 -14.36 13.03
C THR A 310 -5.01 -15.63 12.56
N TRP A 311 -5.56 -16.39 11.59
CA TRP A 311 -4.91 -17.60 11.09
C TRP A 311 -3.78 -17.31 10.13
N LEU A 312 -2.77 -18.20 10.16
CA LEU A 312 -1.64 -18.19 9.25
C LEU A 312 -1.74 -19.35 8.27
N PHE A 313 -1.13 -19.17 7.14
CA PHE A 313 -1.03 -20.18 6.08
C PHE A 313 0.29 -20.93 6.24
N ALA A 314 0.25 -22.19 6.63
CA ALA A 314 1.47 -22.95 6.91
C ALA A 314 1.49 -24.33 6.24
N LEU A 315 2.65 -24.75 5.77
CA LEU A 315 2.89 -26.15 5.46
C LEU A 315 2.67 -26.99 6.73
N ALA A 316 1.99 -28.10 6.64
CA ALA A 316 1.65 -28.87 7.83
C ALA A 316 2.40 -30.22 7.88
N PRO A 317 2.94 -30.59 9.05
CA PRO A 317 2.96 -29.84 10.30
C PRO A 317 4.07 -28.78 10.37
N SER A 318 3.77 -27.62 10.93
CA SER A 318 4.75 -26.54 11.18
C SER A 318 4.64 -25.99 12.59
N THR A 319 5.76 -25.49 13.12
CA THR A 319 5.82 -24.75 14.38
C THR A 319 6.26 -23.31 14.15
N PRO A 320 5.76 -22.33 14.93
CA PRO A 320 6.23 -20.96 14.84
C PRO A 320 7.59 -20.78 15.50
N ASN A 321 8.47 -19.98 14.91
CA ASN A 321 9.66 -19.48 15.56
C ASN A 321 9.37 -18.15 16.27
N ASN A 322 8.74 -18.23 17.45
CA ASN A 322 8.31 -17.04 18.19
C ASN A 322 9.46 -16.19 18.76
N ARG A 323 10.71 -16.58 18.59
CA ARG A 323 11.85 -15.72 18.93
C ARG A 323 12.10 -14.66 17.87
N GLU A 324 11.72 -14.95 16.63
CA GLU A 324 11.88 -14.04 15.47
C GLU A 324 10.56 -13.37 15.06
N ASN A 325 9.41 -13.92 15.48
CA ASN A 325 8.12 -13.38 15.17
C ASN A 325 7.79 -12.13 16.00
N SER A 326 7.41 -11.05 15.35
CA SER A 326 6.96 -9.80 15.99
C SER A 326 5.60 -9.93 16.67
N ILE A 327 4.77 -10.88 16.21
CA ILE A 327 3.48 -11.25 16.81
C ILE A 327 3.59 -12.70 17.25
N PHE A 328 3.23 -12.96 18.50
CA PHE A 328 3.23 -14.32 19.03
C PHE A 328 2.22 -15.19 18.28
N VAL A 329 2.67 -16.33 17.79
CA VAL A 329 1.89 -17.32 17.06
C VAL A 329 1.71 -18.57 17.90
N ARG A 330 0.49 -19.05 18.01
CA ARG A 330 0.15 -20.31 18.70
C ARG A 330 -0.08 -21.42 17.70
N SER A 331 0.41 -22.61 18.01
CA SER A 331 -0.01 -23.84 17.35
C SER A 331 -1.23 -24.39 18.04
N LEU A 332 -2.26 -24.77 17.29
CA LEU A 332 -3.50 -25.33 17.80
C LEU A 332 -3.51 -26.87 17.69
N PHE A 333 -4.46 -27.52 18.37
CA PHE A 333 -4.55 -28.98 18.39
C PHE A 333 -4.92 -29.60 17.04
N ASP A 334 -5.50 -28.82 16.16
CA ASP A 334 -5.80 -29.20 14.79
C ASP A 334 -4.64 -28.94 13.83
N PHE A 335 -3.45 -28.59 14.35
CA PHE A 335 -2.22 -28.28 13.61
C PHE A 335 -2.31 -27.03 12.76
N THR A 336 -3.26 -26.15 13.05
CA THR A 336 -3.29 -24.80 12.48
C THR A 336 -2.46 -23.84 13.32
N LEU A 337 -2.01 -22.75 12.69
CA LEU A 337 -1.27 -21.67 13.35
C LEU A 337 -2.14 -20.42 13.44
N ARG A 338 -2.12 -19.80 14.61
CA ARG A 338 -2.93 -18.60 14.86
C ARG A 338 -2.14 -17.51 15.56
N ALA A 339 -2.12 -16.31 14.96
CA ALA A 339 -1.54 -15.12 15.55
C ALA A 339 -2.42 -14.61 16.71
N ASN A 340 -1.80 -13.98 17.71
CA ASN A 340 -2.54 -13.42 18.87
C ASN A 340 -3.38 -12.18 18.53
N SER A 341 -3.12 -11.53 17.41
CA SER A 341 -3.87 -10.36 16.92
C SER A 341 -4.16 -10.50 15.44
N PRO A 342 -5.23 -9.86 14.93
CA PRO A 342 -5.53 -9.83 13.50
C PRO A 342 -4.36 -9.25 12.68
N ILE A 343 -4.14 -9.82 11.51
CA ILE A 343 -3.09 -9.37 10.57
C ILE A 343 -3.67 -8.18 9.79
N SER A 344 -3.53 -7.00 10.36
CA SER A 344 -4.06 -5.73 9.80
C SER A 344 -3.11 -5.02 8.84
N SER A 345 -1.85 -5.45 8.77
CA SER A 345 -0.83 -4.93 7.85
C SER A 345 0.03 -6.08 7.35
N LYS A 346 0.73 -5.90 6.23
CA LYS A 346 1.68 -6.88 5.69
C LYS A 346 2.74 -7.20 6.76
N LYS A 347 2.92 -8.50 7.06
CA LYS A 347 3.82 -8.96 8.13
C LYS A 347 4.58 -10.21 7.76
N ALA A 348 5.82 -10.29 8.26
CA ALA A 348 6.65 -11.47 8.17
C ALA A 348 6.45 -12.38 9.39
N PHE A 349 6.41 -13.69 9.14
CA PHE A 349 6.36 -14.75 10.13
C PHE A 349 7.40 -15.82 9.82
N TYR A 350 8.12 -16.29 10.82
CA TYR A 350 9.16 -17.30 10.70
C TYR A 350 8.63 -18.62 11.23
N LEU A 351 8.67 -19.64 10.38
CA LEU A 351 8.07 -20.95 10.64
C LEU A 351 9.10 -22.06 10.39
N ARG A 352 8.90 -23.21 11.05
CA ARG A 352 9.68 -24.44 10.86
C ARG A 352 8.73 -25.54 10.40
N TYR A 353 8.96 -26.09 9.22
CA TYR A 353 8.20 -27.18 8.63
C TYR A 353 8.89 -28.51 8.85
N TYR A 354 8.12 -29.54 9.17
CA TYR A 354 8.58 -30.91 9.47
C TYR A 354 7.99 -31.88 8.42
N PRO A 355 8.59 -32.03 7.23
CA PRO A 355 8.00 -32.76 6.11
C PRO A 355 7.75 -34.26 6.39
N THR A 356 8.55 -34.86 7.27
CA THR A 356 8.46 -36.27 7.61
C THR A 356 7.62 -36.58 8.84
N ALA A 357 7.21 -35.54 9.58
CA ALA A 357 6.43 -35.72 10.79
C ALA A 357 4.97 -36.06 10.46
N GLN A 358 4.45 -37.09 11.13
CA GLN A 358 3.06 -37.47 11.02
C GLN A 358 2.18 -36.62 11.94
N ILE A 359 0.98 -36.29 11.48
CA ILE A 359 -0.02 -35.62 12.28
C ILE A 359 -0.69 -36.67 13.21
N THR A 360 -0.02 -37.01 14.30
CA THR A 360 -0.47 -37.95 15.30
C THR A 360 -1.07 -37.18 16.48
N SER A 361 -2.35 -36.87 16.46
CA SER A 361 -3.06 -36.60 17.72
C SER A 361 -3.89 -37.80 18.07
N GLY A 362 -3.66 -38.41 19.22
CA GLY A 362 -4.57 -39.43 19.69
C GLY A 362 -6.00 -38.89 19.67
N ILE A 363 -6.91 -39.54 18.94
CA ILE A 363 -8.31 -39.14 18.94
C ILE A 363 -8.87 -39.40 20.33
N GLY A 364 -8.90 -38.35 21.18
CA GLY A 364 -9.72 -38.36 22.37
C GLY A 364 -11.21 -38.32 22.01
N ASN A 365 -12.06 -38.62 22.98
CA ASN A 365 -13.53 -38.60 22.82
C ASN A 365 -14.02 -37.28 22.18
N PHE A 366 -13.40 -36.17 22.52
CA PHE A 366 -13.73 -34.84 21.99
C PHE A 366 -13.49 -34.74 20.47
N GLU A 367 -12.31 -35.09 20.03
CA GLU A 367 -11.92 -35.07 18.59
C GLU A 367 -12.79 -36.04 17.78
N SER A 368 -13.06 -37.24 18.32
CA SER A 368 -13.94 -38.24 17.69
C SER A 368 -15.35 -37.69 17.51
N GLN A 369 -15.93 -37.08 18.56
CA GLN A 369 -17.29 -36.50 18.48
C GLN A 369 -17.40 -35.38 17.45
N LEU A 370 -16.41 -34.50 17.34
CA LEU A 370 -16.41 -33.41 16.36
C LEU A 370 -16.30 -33.96 14.93
N ASN A 371 -15.41 -34.90 14.71
CA ASN A 371 -15.03 -35.35 13.37
C ASN A 371 -15.85 -36.54 12.86
N LEU A 372 -16.80 -37.04 13.65
CA LEU A 372 -17.83 -38.01 13.25
C LEU A 372 -19.23 -37.40 13.12
N GLN A 373 -19.37 -36.09 13.34
CA GLN A 373 -20.69 -35.45 13.25
C GLN A 373 -21.22 -35.49 11.82
N VAL A 374 -22.40 -36.08 11.67
CA VAL A 374 -23.18 -36.10 10.42
C VAL A 374 -24.51 -35.40 10.70
N SER A 375 -24.89 -34.44 9.87
CA SER A 375 -26.24 -33.84 9.98
C SER A 375 -27.30 -34.88 9.71
N ILE A 376 -28.27 -35.02 10.66
CA ILE A 376 -29.40 -35.93 10.51
C ILE A 376 -30.39 -35.37 9.48
N ASN A 377 -30.46 -34.06 9.36
CA ASN A 377 -31.33 -33.38 8.43
C ASN A 377 -30.61 -33.17 7.09
N GLY A 378 -31.17 -33.69 6.01
CA GLY A 378 -30.65 -33.59 4.68
C GLY A 378 -29.64 -34.67 4.25
N ASN A 379 -29.36 -34.72 2.98
CA ASN A 379 -28.42 -35.61 2.29
C ASN A 379 -28.58 -37.09 2.61
N PRO A 380 -29.81 -37.66 2.49
CA PRO A 380 -30.09 -39.04 2.87
C PRO A 380 -29.36 -40.07 1.97
N GLN A 381 -29.17 -39.78 0.68
CA GLN A 381 -28.52 -40.71 -0.26
C GLN A 381 -27.02 -40.83 0.04
N ALA A 382 -26.32 -39.69 0.29
CA ALA A 382 -24.92 -39.69 0.66
C ALA A 382 -24.69 -40.42 1.99
N ARG A 383 -25.59 -40.26 2.95
CA ARG A 383 -25.55 -40.98 4.23
C ARG A 383 -25.70 -42.49 4.01
N ALA A 384 -26.72 -42.92 3.23
CA ALA A 384 -26.92 -44.31 2.92
C ALA A 384 -25.76 -44.94 2.17
N TRP A 385 -25.14 -44.18 1.26
CA TRP A 385 -23.94 -44.61 0.54
C TRP A 385 -22.76 -44.82 1.51
N GLY A 386 -22.49 -43.87 2.43
CA GLY A 386 -21.46 -44.05 3.45
C GLY A 386 -21.68 -45.28 4.33
N GLN A 387 -22.92 -45.51 4.79
CA GLN A 387 -23.26 -46.73 5.53
C GLN A 387 -23.10 -48.02 4.74
N THR A 388 -23.32 -47.96 3.43
CA THR A 388 -23.10 -49.09 2.54
C THR A 388 -21.59 -49.40 2.40
N LEU A 389 -20.78 -48.37 2.22
CA LEU A 389 -19.31 -48.50 2.17
C LEU A 389 -18.75 -49.10 3.47
N ALA A 390 -19.28 -48.68 4.63
CA ALA A 390 -18.89 -49.26 5.94
C ALA A 390 -19.20 -50.76 6.07
N LYS A 391 -20.25 -51.23 5.41
CA LYS A 391 -20.60 -52.68 5.38
C LYS A 391 -19.75 -53.47 4.36
N GLN A 392 -19.35 -52.81 3.28
CA GLN A 392 -18.63 -53.44 2.17
C GLN A 392 -17.12 -53.54 2.43
N TYR A 393 -16.54 -52.57 3.15
CA TYR A 393 -15.11 -52.46 3.37
C TYR A 393 -14.76 -52.49 4.85
N SER A 394 -13.70 -53.21 5.22
CA SER A 394 -13.28 -53.41 6.61
C SER A 394 -12.29 -52.36 7.12
N SER A 395 -11.65 -51.57 6.22
CA SER A 395 -10.69 -50.54 6.64
C SER A 395 -11.04 -49.17 6.11
N ALA A 396 -10.68 -48.12 6.88
CA ALA A 396 -10.86 -46.73 6.48
C ALA A 396 -10.16 -46.43 5.16
N GLN A 397 -8.97 -46.96 4.94
CA GLN A 397 -8.21 -46.77 3.71
C GLN A 397 -8.94 -47.31 2.47
N GLN A 398 -9.64 -48.47 2.59
CA GLN A 398 -10.44 -49.04 1.50
C GLN A 398 -11.67 -48.16 1.19
N ILE A 399 -12.31 -47.60 2.22
CA ILE A 399 -13.44 -46.66 2.07
C ILE A 399 -12.99 -45.42 1.33
N VAL A 400 -11.89 -44.80 1.76
CA VAL A 400 -11.29 -43.66 1.08
C VAL A 400 -11.01 -43.96 -0.39
N SER A 401 -10.37 -45.13 -0.67
CA SER A 401 -10.03 -45.53 -2.03
C SER A 401 -11.27 -45.77 -2.90
N ALA A 402 -12.38 -46.25 -2.32
CA ALA A 402 -13.64 -46.43 -3.04
C ALA A 402 -14.27 -45.06 -3.41
N ILE A 403 -14.30 -44.09 -2.49
CA ILE A 403 -14.80 -42.74 -2.77
C ILE A 403 -13.96 -42.03 -3.82
N MET A 404 -12.64 -42.11 -3.69
CA MET A 404 -11.70 -41.50 -4.68
C MET A 404 -11.88 -42.10 -6.08
N ARG A 405 -12.10 -43.42 -6.17
CA ARG A 405 -12.39 -44.09 -7.41
C ARG A 405 -13.71 -43.64 -8.04
N GLU A 406 -14.76 -43.43 -7.23
CA GLU A 406 -16.03 -42.88 -7.71
C GLU A 406 -15.83 -41.50 -8.32
N PHE A 407 -15.09 -40.61 -7.69
CA PHE A 407 -14.78 -39.29 -8.27
C PHE A 407 -14.02 -39.39 -9.60
N ASN A 408 -13.13 -40.36 -9.73
CA ASN A 408 -12.36 -40.54 -10.97
C ASN A 408 -13.22 -41.14 -12.12
N GLN A 409 -14.07 -42.14 -11.81
CA GLN A 409 -14.76 -42.94 -12.81
C GLN A 409 -16.24 -42.58 -12.99
N GLY A 410 -16.82 -41.85 -12.02
CA GLY A 410 -18.26 -41.55 -11.96
C GLY A 410 -18.69 -40.37 -12.85
N GLY A 411 -17.86 -39.87 -13.76
CA GLY A 411 -18.22 -38.79 -14.68
C GLY A 411 -18.28 -37.42 -14.06
N PHE A 412 -17.55 -37.21 -12.94
CA PHE A 412 -17.42 -35.94 -12.28
C PHE A 412 -16.56 -34.97 -13.08
N ARG A 413 -16.91 -33.64 -12.99
CA ARG A 413 -16.19 -32.58 -13.69
C ARG A 413 -15.86 -31.44 -12.73
N TYR A 414 -14.68 -30.86 -12.91
CA TYR A 414 -14.27 -29.67 -12.19
C TYR A 414 -14.74 -28.40 -12.92
N THR A 415 -15.43 -27.49 -12.23
CA THR A 415 -15.86 -26.18 -12.74
C THR A 415 -15.95 -25.18 -11.59
N LEU A 416 -15.64 -23.90 -11.85
CA LEU A 416 -15.83 -22.80 -10.89
C LEU A 416 -17.24 -22.25 -10.89
N SER A 417 -18.07 -22.62 -11.88
CA SER A 417 -19.44 -22.12 -12.07
C SER A 417 -20.46 -23.26 -12.05
N PRO A 418 -20.56 -24.05 -10.96
CA PRO A 418 -21.53 -25.12 -10.86
C PRO A 418 -22.96 -24.58 -10.75
N ASN A 419 -23.94 -25.43 -11.09
CA ASN A 419 -25.34 -25.12 -10.81
C ASN A 419 -25.60 -24.95 -9.31
N ALA A 420 -26.56 -24.09 -8.96
CA ALA A 420 -26.94 -23.89 -7.56
C ALA A 420 -27.60 -25.15 -6.96
N MET A 421 -27.19 -25.53 -5.75
CA MET A 421 -27.68 -26.69 -5.01
C MET A 421 -28.30 -26.25 -3.67
N PRO A 422 -29.51 -25.66 -3.68
CA PRO A 422 -30.08 -25.01 -2.49
C PRO A 422 -30.53 -25.98 -1.40
N THR A 423 -30.90 -27.22 -1.77
CA THR A 423 -31.38 -28.28 -0.88
C THR A 423 -30.57 -29.53 -1.08
N ASP A 424 -30.26 -30.26 -0.02
CA ASP A 424 -29.46 -31.49 -0.03
C ASP A 424 -28.22 -31.39 -0.93
N PRO A 425 -27.35 -30.38 -0.68
CA PRO A 425 -26.32 -30.01 -1.63
C PRO A 425 -25.32 -31.14 -1.89
N ILE A 426 -25.08 -32.01 -0.92
CA ILE A 426 -24.17 -33.15 -1.08
C ILE A 426 -24.80 -34.26 -1.93
N ASP A 427 -26.08 -34.57 -1.72
CA ASP A 427 -26.79 -35.54 -2.54
C ASP A 427 -26.86 -35.08 -3.99
N ARG A 428 -27.25 -33.83 -4.23
CA ARG A 428 -27.30 -33.23 -5.55
C ARG A 428 -25.95 -33.23 -6.25
N PHE A 429 -24.91 -32.87 -5.52
CA PHE A 429 -23.55 -32.91 -6.08
C PHE A 429 -23.14 -34.33 -6.47
N LEU A 430 -23.35 -35.31 -5.59
CA LEU A 430 -22.87 -36.67 -5.82
C LEU A 430 -23.66 -37.45 -6.87
N PHE A 431 -24.98 -37.27 -6.92
CA PHE A 431 -25.85 -38.14 -7.69
C PHE A 431 -26.52 -37.50 -8.90
N GLU A 432 -26.64 -36.12 -8.88
CA GLU A 432 -27.32 -35.40 -9.95
C GLU A 432 -26.34 -34.59 -10.81
N GLU A 433 -25.70 -33.58 -10.24
CA GLU A 433 -24.94 -32.58 -10.96
C GLU A 433 -23.54 -33.05 -11.37
N ARG A 434 -22.84 -33.76 -10.50
CA ARG A 434 -21.48 -34.29 -10.67
C ARG A 434 -20.47 -33.27 -11.21
N SER A 435 -20.75 -31.97 -10.93
CA SER A 435 -19.91 -30.85 -11.35
C SER A 435 -19.75 -29.85 -10.21
N GLY A 436 -18.52 -29.41 -9.96
CA GLY A 436 -18.19 -28.50 -8.87
C GLY A 436 -16.71 -28.23 -8.76
N PHE A 437 -16.32 -27.53 -7.72
CA PHE A 437 -14.93 -27.21 -7.40
C PHE A 437 -14.51 -27.83 -6.06
N CYS A 438 -13.26 -27.62 -5.63
CA CYS A 438 -12.62 -28.31 -4.49
C CYS A 438 -13.50 -28.42 -3.24
N ALA A 439 -14.26 -27.37 -2.85
CA ALA A 439 -15.10 -27.41 -1.67
C ALA A 439 -16.28 -28.41 -1.79
N HIS A 440 -16.85 -28.62 -2.97
CA HIS A 440 -17.90 -29.62 -3.20
C HIS A 440 -17.33 -31.03 -3.04
N TYR A 441 -16.19 -31.32 -3.66
CA TYR A 441 -15.52 -32.61 -3.56
C TYR A 441 -15.08 -32.92 -2.12
N ALA A 442 -14.40 -31.96 -1.47
CA ALA A 442 -13.94 -32.13 -0.10
C ALA A 442 -15.12 -32.29 0.88
N GLY A 443 -16.13 -31.44 0.78
CA GLY A 443 -17.31 -31.49 1.65
C GLY A 443 -18.10 -32.80 1.51
N ALA A 444 -18.32 -33.26 0.28
CA ALA A 444 -19.00 -34.52 0.00
C ALA A 444 -18.19 -35.72 0.54
N MET A 445 -16.87 -35.74 0.30
CA MET A 445 -16.02 -36.80 0.82
C MET A 445 -15.99 -36.87 2.34
N VAL A 446 -15.87 -35.72 3.04
CA VAL A 446 -15.93 -35.67 4.51
C VAL A 446 -17.25 -36.20 5.02
N TYR A 447 -18.36 -35.79 4.40
CA TYR A 447 -19.70 -36.23 4.83
C TYR A 447 -19.88 -37.76 4.67
N VAL A 448 -19.48 -38.34 3.52
CA VAL A 448 -19.59 -39.78 3.27
C VAL A 448 -18.66 -40.58 4.18
N LEU A 449 -17.43 -40.12 4.42
CA LEU A 449 -16.49 -40.74 5.35
C LEU A 449 -17.07 -40.81 6.76
N ARG A 450 -17.62 -39.68 7.24
CA ARG A 450 -18.27 -39.62 8.57
C ARG A 450 -19.48 -40.54 8.67
N ALA A 451 -20.32 -40.59 7.62
CA ALA A 451 -21.44 -41.51 7.53
C ALA A 451 -21.00 -42.98 7.53
N ALA A 452 -19.80 -43.26 7.05
CA ALA A 452 -19.16 -44.57 7.10
C ALA A 452 -18.47 -44.88 8.46
N GLY A 453 -18.49 -43.93 9.41
CA GLY A 453 -17.84 -44.09 10.71
C GLY A 453 -16.33 -43.78 10.72
N VAL A 454 -15.81 -43.18 9.69
CA VAL A 454 -14.42 -42.76 9.58
C VAL A 454 -14.34 -41.29 10.00
N PRO A 455 -13.58 -40.93 11.08
CA PRO A 455 -13.41 -39.54 11.47
C PRO A 455 -12.71 -38.77 10.34
N ALA A 456 -13.35 -37.69 9.90
CA ALA A 456 -12.85 -36.88 8.79
C ALA A 456 -13.16 -35.40 9.03
N ARG A 457 -12.33 -34.50 8.46
CA ARG A 457 -12.48 -33.07 8.54
C ARG A 457 -12.11 -32.40 7.23
N MET A 458 -12.76 -31.29 6.92
CA MET A 458 -12.38 -30.44 5.81
C MET A 458 -11.27 -29.50 6.28
N VAL A 459 -10.24 -29.35 5.45
CA VAL A 459 -9.19 -28.37 5.67
C VAL A 459 -9.24 -27.36 4.54
N THR A 460 -9.12 -26.10 4.90
CA THR A 460 -9.05 -25.01 3.94
C THR A 460 -7.74 -24.24 4.06
N GLY A 461 -7.29 -23.69 2.96
CA GLY A 461 -6.03 -23.00 2.82
C GLY A 461 -5.72 -22.70 1.38
N TYR A 462 -4.47 -22.89 0.98
CA TYR A 462 -4.02 -22.72 -0.40
C TYR A 462 -3.24 -23.95 -0.86
N GLN A 463 -3.21 -24.18 -2.18
CA GLN A 463 -2.44 -25.28 -2.77
C GLN A 463 -1.62 -24.77 -3.94
N GLY A 464 -0.32 -25.14 -4.00
CA GLY A 464 0.58 -24.76 -5.08
C GLY A 464 1.37 -23.50 -4.79
N GLY A 465 1.27 -22.52 -5.67
CA GLY A 465 2.03 -21.27 -5.70
C GLY A 465 3.06 -21.23 -6.83
N SER A 466 3.24 -20.06 -7.42
CA SER A 466 4.18 -19.77 -8.50
C SER A 466 5.55 -19.38 -7.98
N ALA A 467 6.63 -19.83 -8.62
CA ALA A 467 7.98 -19.41 -8.27
C ALA A 467 8.22 -17.96 -8.72
N LEU A 468 8.64 -17.11 -7.80
CA LEU A 468 9.16 -15.77 -8.11
C LEU A 468 10.65 -15.83 -8.46
N ASN A 469 11.37 -16.69 -7.74
CA ASN A 469 12.75 -17.09 -7.99
C ASN A 469 12.98 -18.51 -7.42
N ASP A 470 14.23 -18.98 -7.39
CA ASP A 470 14.56 -20.36 -7.04
C ASP A 470 14.13 -20.77 -5.62
N ASN A 471 14.04 -19.84 -4.68
CA ASN A 471 13.72 -20.10 -3.26
C ASN A 471 12.49 -19.32 -2.74
N VAL A 472 11.76 -18.60 -3.59
CA VAL A 472 10.57 -17.82 -3.20
C VAL A 472 9.36 -18.26 -4.00
N LEU A 473 8.29 -18.61 -3.28
CA LEU A 473 6.97 -18.89 -3.83
C LEU A 473 6.02 -17.72 -3.55
N GLN A 474 5.23 -17.36 -4.54
CA GLN A 474 4.08 -16.46 -4.41
C GLN A 474 2.80 -17.25 -4.51
N ILE A 475 1.95 -17.08 -3.50
CA ILE A 475 0.65 -17.74 -3.42
C ILE A 475 -0.41 -16.66 -3.56
N ARG A 476 -1.35 -16.85 -4.49
CA ARG A 476 -2.39 -15.90 -4.82
C ARG A 476 -3.75 -16.36 -4.34
N GLN A 477 -4.72 -15.46 -4.33
CA GLN A 477 -6.08 -15.79 -3.88
C GLN A 477 -6.70 -16.92 -4.71
N TYR A 478 -6.42 -17.00 -6.00
CA TYR A 478 -6.91 -18.09 -6.86
C TYR A 478 -6.32 -19.47 -6.53
N ASP A 479 -5.22 -19.55 -5.74
CA ASP A 479 -4.67 -20.81 -5.23
C ASP A 479 -5.45 -21.34 -4.02
N ALA A 480 -6.51 -20.62 -3.57
CA ALA A 480 -7.39 -21.07 -2.49
C ALA A 480 -7.94 -22.47 -2.77
N HIS A 481 -7.89 -23.33 -1.76
CA HIS A 481 -8.17 -24.74 -1.91
C HIS A 481 -8.77 -25.37 -0.66
N ALA A 482 -9.57 -26.42 -0.86
CA ALA A 482 -10.11 -27.26 0.19
C ALA A 482 -9.76 -28.72 -0.07
N TRP A 483 -9.38 -29.44 0.99
CA TRP A 483 -9.05 -30.86 0.95
C TRP A 483 -9.59 -31.59 2.18
N VAL A 484 -9.39 -32.88 2.24
CA VAL A 484 -9.89 -33.77 3.29
C VAL A 484 -8.71 -34.28 4.12
N GLU A 485 -8.91 -34.39 5.41
CA GLU A 485 -8.10 -35.22 6.29
C GLU A 485 -9.00 -36.29 6.94
N ALA A 486 -8.60 -37.54 6.75
CA ALA A 486 -9.23 -38.69 7.37
C ALA A 486 -8.29 -39.31 8.41
N PHE A 487 -8.85 -39.78 9.52
CA PHE A 487 -8.09 -40.45 10.56
C PHE A 487 -7.99 -41.93 10.25
N ILE A 488 -6.79 -42.38 9.88
CA ILE A 488 -6.53 -43.74 9.41
C ILE A 488 -5.33 -44.27 10.19
N ASP A 489 -5.46 -45.43 10.80
CA ASP A 489 -4.40 -46.16 11.51
C ASP A 489 -3.65 -45.28 12.56
N GLY A 490 -4.39 -44.42 13.23
CA GLY A 490 -3.83 -43.59 14.30
C GLY A 490 -3.27 -42.23 13.86
N VAL A 491 -3.33 -41.90 12.56
CA VAL A 491 -2.81 -40.65 12.01
C VAL A 491 -3.83 -39.94 11.12
N TRP A 492 -3.74 -38.60 11.06
CA TRP A 492 -4.50 -37.81 10.09
C TRP A 492 -3.80 -37.84 8.74
N VAL A 493 -4.45 -38.45 7.76
CA VAL A 493 -3.94 -38.59 6.39
C VAL A 493 -4.68 -37.62 5.46
N ARG A 494 -3.91 -36.85 4.70
CA ARG A 494 -4.45 -35.91 3.69
C ARG A 494 -4.91 -36.68 2.45
N HIS A 495 -6.12 -36.36 2.02
CA HIS A 495 -6.72 -36.85 0.76
C HIS A 495 -7.28 -35.63 0.00
N ASP A 496 -6.92 -35.49 -1.26
CA ASP A 496 -7.44 -34.44 -2.12
C ASP A 496 -8.26 -35.04 -3.26
N PRO A 497 -9.61 -35.01 -3.14
CA PRO A 497 -10.45 -35.57 -4.19
C PRO A 497 -10.38 -34.77 -5.51
N THR A 498 -9.94 -33.53 -5.49
CA THR A 498 -9.72 -32.73 -6.71
C THR A 498 -8.65 -33.34 -7.60
N SER A 499 -7.69 -34.10 -7.04
CA SER A 499 -6.67 -34.83 -7.79
C SER A 499 -7.23 -35.87 -8.76
N MET A 500 -8.45 -36.32 -8.49
CA MET A 500 -9.11 -37.35 -9.35
C MET A 500 -9.79 -36.76 -10.58
N VAL A 501 -10.16 -35.49 -10.54
CA VAL A 501 -10.96 -34.81 -11.59
C VAL A 501 -10.19 -33.70 -12.30
N ALA A 502 -9.22 -33.08 -11.64
CA ALA A 502 -8.39 -32.00 -12.18
C ALA A 502 -6.95 -32.11 -11.67
N PRO A 503 -6.18 -33.18 -12.04
CA PRO A 503 -4.81 -33.38 -11.55
C PRO A 503 -3.84 -32.27 -11.97
N SER A 504 -4.08 -31.64 -13.13
CA SER A 504 -3.30 -30.47 -13.61
C SER A 504 -3.34 -29.29 -12.66
N ARG A 505 -4.45 -29.09 -11.91
CA ARG A 505 -4.54 -28.04 -10.89
C ARG A 505 -3.46 -28.18 -9.82
N LEU A 506 -3.18 -29.39 -9.37
CA LEU A 506 -2.20 -29.66 -8.32
C LEU A 506 -0.76 -29.53 -8.80
N THR A 507 -0.53 -29.77 -10.09
CA THR A 507 0.80 -29.78 -10.70
C THR A 507 1.17 -28.42 -11.29
N PHE A 508 0.25 -27.78 -12.00
CA PHE A 508 0.49 -26.58 -12.80
C PHE A 508 -0.30 -25.35 -12.33
N GLY A 509 -1.18 -25.51 -11.33
CA GLY A 509 -2.04 -24.44 -10.80
C GLY A 509 -3.38 -24.32 -11.52
N LEU A 510 -4.23 -23.40 -11.01
CA LEU A 510 -5.61 -23.25 -11.45
C LEU A 510 -5.72 -22.77 -12.91
N GLU A 511 -4.90 -21.82 -13.34
CA GLU A 511 -4.99 -21.24 -14.69
C GLU A 511 -4.82 -22.33 -15.76
N ARG A 512 -3.80 -23.17 -15.61
CA ARG A 512 -3.55 -24.26 -16.55
C ARG A 512 -4.66 -25.30 -16.54
N ALA A 513 -5.20 -25.60 -15.36
CA ALA A 513 -6.30 -26.54 -15.25
C ALA A 513 -7.58 -26.03 -15.94
N LEU A 514 -7.89 -24.74 -15.84
CA LEU A 514 -9.04 -24.12 -16.51
C LEU A 514 -8.84 -24.07 -18.03
N GLU A 515 -7.64 -23.80 -18.52
CA GLU A 515 -7.30 -23.86 -19.95
C GLU A 515 -7.56 -25.26 -20.52
N GLU A 516 -7.12 -26.32 -19.83
CA GLU A 516 -7.32 -27.72 -20.25
C GLU A 516 -8.80 -28.13 -20.25
N LEU A 517 -9.60 -27.53 -19.33
CA LEU A 517 -11.03 -27.81 -19.24
C LEU A 517 -11.89 -26.93 -20.19
N GLY A 518 -11.26 -26.03 -20.95
CA GLY A 518 -11.96 -25.12 -21.87
C GLY A 518 -12.70 -23.97 -21.16
N GLU A 519 -12.51 -23.80 -19.87
CA GLU A 519 -13.04 -22.68 -19.08
C GLU A 519 -12.00 -21.54 -18.98
N SER A 520 -11.47 -21.06 -20.12
CA SER A 520 -10.53 -19.94 -20.11
C SER A 520 -11.24 -18.69 -19.61
N ARG A 521 -10.59 -17.96 -18.67
CA ARG A 521 -10.97 -16.59 -18.31
C ARG A 521 -11.07 -15.79 -19.61
N GLU A 522 -12.16 -15.03 -19.78
CA GLU A 522 -12.30 -14.10 -20.89
C GLU A 522 -11.00 -13.31 -21.05
N ALA A 523 -10.30 -13.55 -22.15
CA ALA A 523 -9.09 -12.86 -22.51
C ALA A 523 -9.43 -11.38 -22.62
N SER A 524 -9.12 -10.59 -21.60
CA SER A 524 -9.15 -9.15 -21.74
C SER A 524 -8.12 -8.79 -22.82
N ILE A 525 -8.42 -7.76 -23.62
CA ILE A 525 -7.51 -7.21 -24.67
C ILE A 525 -6.10 -6.93 -24.11
N LEU A 526 -5.96 -6.77 -22.78
CA LEU A 526 -4.70 -6.66 -22.06
C LEU A 526 -3.99 -8.05 -21.89
N GLY A 527 -4.71 -9.16 -21.93
CA GLY A 527 -4.13 -10.50 -21.81
C GLY A 527 -3.25 -10.90 -23.01
N ASP A 528 -3.62 -10.51 -24.23
CA ASP A 528 -2.81 -10.75 -25.43
C ASP A 528 -1.51 -9.92 -25.43
N LEU A 529 -1.53 -8.72 -24.86
CA LEU A 529 -0.32 -7.88 -24.67
C LEU A 529 0.60 -8.43 -23.57
N SER A 530 0.06 -9.10 -22.55
CA SER A 530 0.85 -9.69 -21.46
C SER A 530 1.68 -10.90 -21.88
N ASN A 531 1.32 -11.58 -22.95
CA ASN A 531 2.05 -12.72 -23.51
C ASN A 531 3.30 -12.34 -24.32
N ALA A 532 3.54 -11.04 -24.59
CA ALA A 532 4.80 -10.61 -25.16
C ALA A 532 5.93 -10.84 -24.14
N ALA A 533 7.00 -11.54 -24.52
CA ALA A 533 8.13 -11.91 -23.64
C ALA A 533 8.73 -10.73 -22.88
N ILE A 534 8.68 -9.52 -23.45
CA ILE A 534 9.13 -8.28 -22.83
C ILE A 534 8.25 -7.90 -21.64
N PHE A 535 6.91 -8.06 -21.76
CA PHE A 535 5.97 -7.76 -20.67
C PHE A 535 6.12 -8.73 -19.51
N ALA A 536 6.28 -10.03 -19.80
CA ALA A 536 6.52 -11.06 -18.78
C ALA A 536 7.82 -10.78 -18.00
N THR A 537 8.90 -10.39 -18.69
CA THR A 537 10.16 -10.03 -18.03
C THR A 537 10.04 -8.76 -17.18
N LEU A 538 9.33 -7.74 -17.67
CA LEU A 538 9.07 -6.53 -16.89
C LEU A 538 8.21 -6.84 -15.66
N GLN A 539 7.16 -7.62 -15.83
CA GLN A 539 6.27 -8.01 -14.73
C GLN A 539 7.01 -8.80 -13.65
N SER A 540 7.87 -9.75 -14.01
CA SER A 540 8.69 -10.50 -13.05
C SER A 540 9.68 -9.58 -12.31
N TRP A 541 10.32 -8.64 -13.01
CA TRP A 541 11.20 -7.66 -12.38
C TRP A 541 10.44 -6.75 -11.40
N PHE A 542 9.23 -6.31 -11.77
CA PHE A 542 8.37 -5.54 -10.90
C PHE A 542 7.94 -6.32 -9.65
N GLN A 543 7.58 -7.59 -9.79
CA GLN A 543 7.25 -8.46 -8.66
C GLN A 543 8.44 -8.68 -7.72
N GLN A 544 9.65 -8.84 -8.27
CA GLN A 544 10.88 -8.95 -7.48
C GLN A 544 11.19 -7.67 -6.71
N LEU A 545 10.99 -6.50 -7.31
CA LEU A 545 11.15 -5.22 -6.62
C LEU A 545 10.16 -5.06 -5.46
N ASP A 546 8.88 -5.37 -5.69
CA ASP A 546 7.85 -5.25 -4.66
C ASP A 546 8.07 -6.27 -3.52
N TYR A 547 8.52 -7.48 -3.86
CA TYR A 547 8.94 -8.47 -2.87
C TYR A 547 10.14 -7.96 -2.05
N SER A 548 11.19 -7.44 -2.70
CA SER A 548 12.37 -6.91 -2.01
C SER A 548 12.00 -5.73 -1.11
N TRP A 549 11.13 -4.84 -1.59
CA TRP A 549 10.56 -3.75 -0.80
C TRP A 549 9.80 -4.28 0.42
N SER A 550 8.93 -5.27 0.22
CA SER A 550 8.15 -5.88 1.30
C SER A 550 9.07 -6.51 2.35
N LYS A 551 10.10 -7.21 1.93
CA LYS A 551 11.07 -7.86 2.82
C LYS A 551 11.90 -6.85 3.61
N TRP A 552 12.49 -5.85 2.94
CA TRP A 552 13.48 -4.96 3.55
C TRP A 552 12.89 -3.71 4.20
N VAL A 553 11.74 -3.23 3.72
CA VAL A 553 11.12 -1.99 4.23
C VAL A 553 9.93 -2.27 5.11
N LEU A 554 9.00 -3.12 4.67
CA LEU A 554 7.79 -3.43 5.44
C LEU A 554 8.04 -4.51 6.50
N GLY A 555 8.99 -5.43 6.27
CA GLY A 555 9.45 -6.41 7.25
C GLY A 555 10.41 -5.83 8.31
N PHE A 556 10.85 -4.57 8.16
CA PHE A 556 11.67 -3.88 9.15
C PHE A 556 10.79 -3.42 10.32
N ASP A 557 10.52 -4.33 11.24
CA ASP A 557 9.71 -4.09 12.43
C ASP A 557 10.57 -3.71 13.65
N ASN A 558 9.94 -3.52 14.81
CA ASN A 558 10.64 -3.18 16.05
C ASN A 558 11.73 -4.21 16.43
N THR A 559 11.53 -5.48 16.09
CA THR A 559 12.49 -6.55 16.41
C THR A 559 13.71 -6.44 15.49
N ALA A 560 13.48 -6.31 14.18
CA ALA A 560 14.56 -6.10 13.20
C ALA A 560 15.32 -4.80 13.48
N GLN A 561 14.61 -3.72 13.84
CA GLN A 561 15.21 -2.45 14.26
C GLN A 561 16.07 -2.61 15.50
N THR A 562 15.58 -3.30 16.53
CA THR A 562 16.30 -3.53 17.77
C THR A 562 17.56 -4.36 17.52
N ASN A 563 17.46 -5.46 16.76
CA ASN A 563 18.58 -6.31 16.41
C ASN A 563 19.66 -5.54 15.63
N MET A 564 19.28 -4.74 14.64
CA MET A 564 20.21 -3.88 13.89
C MET A 564 20.90 -2.85 14.80
N LEU A 565 20.15 -2.23 15.71
CA LEU A 565 20.71 -1.26 16.64
C LEU A 565 21.61 -1.95 17.70
N GLU A 566 21.28 -3.17 18.14
CA GLU A 566 22.13 -3.97 19.03
C GLU A 566 23.43 -4.40 18.36
N GLU A 567 23.39 -4.75 17.10
CA GLU A 567 24.59 -5.08 16.32
C GLU A 567 25.53 -3.88 16.17
N LEU A 568 24.95 -2.68 15.97
CA LEU A 568 25.73 -1.44 15.79
C LEU A 568 26.24 -0.84 17.11
N LEU A 569 25.45 -0.91 18.19
CA LEU A 569 25.65 -0.15 19.42
C LEU A 569 25.89 -1.04 20.66
N GLY A 570 25.85 -2.37 20.49
CA GLY A 570 25.85 -3.34 21.58
C GLY A 570 24.51 -3.35 22.34
N SER A 571 24.46 -4.04 23.48
CA SER A 571 23.23 -4.21 24.26
C SER A 571 22.46 -2.89 24.46
N LEU A 572 21.20 -2.87 24.02
CA LEU A 572 20.32 -1.69 24.10
C LEU A 572 19.68 -1.60 25.49
N THR A 573 20.06 -0.57 26.23
CA THR A 573 19.34 -0.18 27.44
C THR A 573 18.37 0.97 27.11
N PRO A 574 17.26 1.15 27.87
CA PRO A 574 16.34 2.27 27.65
C PRO A 574 17.02 3.65 27.72
N GLN A 575 18.13 3.74 28.44
CA GLN A 575 18.94 4.98 28.52
C GLN A 575 19.74 5.20 27.23
N LYS A 576 20.38 4.19 26.67
CA LYS A 576 21.10 4.29 25.39
C LYS A 576 20.14 4.64 24.26
N MET A 577 18.96 4.02 24.20
CA MET A 577 17.92 4.37 23.19
C MET A 577 17.51 5.83 23.28
N ARG A 578 17.29 6.38 24.48
CA ARG A 578 17.01 7.81 24.66
C ARG A 578 18.14 8.71 24.16
N VAL A 579 19.38 8.36 24.46
CA VAL A 579 20.56 9.12 24.00
C VAL A 579 20.68 9.08 22.48
N VAL A 580 20.51 7.92 21.84
CA VAL A 580 20.54 7.78 20.38
C VAL A 580 19.45 8.62 19.73
N PHE A 581 18.23 8.55 20.24
CA PHE A 581 17.10 9.33 19.73
C PHE A 581 17.33 10.86 19.87
N LEU A 582 17.75 11.31 21.04
CA LEU A 582 18.04 12.72 21.27
C LEU A 582 19.22 13.23 20.44
N SER A 583 20.28 12.41 20.27
CA SER A 583 21.41 12.78 19.43
C SER A 583 21.05 12.83 17.95
N ALA A 584 20.16 11.95 17.46
CA ALA A 584 19.64 11.99 16.10
C ALA A 584 18.81 13.27 15.85
N ILE A 585 17.89 13.60 16.76
CA ILE A 585 17.13 14.87 16.70
C ILE A 585 18.08 16.08 16.75
N GLY A 586 19.06 16.05 17.64
CA GLY A 586 20.07 17.09 17.76
C GLY A 586 20.90 17.26 16.48
N LEU A 587 21.29 16.14 15.84
CA LEU A 587 22.01 16.15 14.56
C LEU A 587 21.16 16.74 13.43
N ILE A 588 19.91 16.32 13.31
CA ILE A 588 18.96 16.89 12.33
C ILE A 588 18.77 18.40 12.59
N GLY A 589 18.55 18.79 13.85
CA GLY A 589 18.43 20.19 14.23
C GLY A 589 19.67 21.00 13.89
N LEU A 590 20.87 20.43 14.11
CA LEU A 590 22.14 21.06 13.76
C LEU A 590 22.30 21.22 12.25
N ILE A 591 21.99 20.17 11.46
CA ILE A 591 22.05 20.22 9.98
C ILE A 591 21.09 21.30 9.46
N LEU A 592 19.86 21.34 9.95
CA LEU A 592 18.88 22.36 9.58
C LEU A 592 19.33 23.74 10.01
N ALA A 593 19.86 23.90 11.24
CA ALA A 593 20.38 25.17 11.71
C ALA A 593 21.53 25.66 10.85
N LEU A 594 22.50 24.81 10.49
CA LEU A 594 23.62 25.16 9.59
C LEU A 594 23.13 25.53 8.19
N TYR A 595 22.09 24.87 7.71
CA TYR A 595 21.52 25.14 6.38
C TYR A 595 20.73 26.45 6.34
N PHE A 596 19.95 26.74 7.40
CA PHE A 596 19.13 27.96 7.49
C PHE A 596 19.85 29.13 8.19
N LEU A 597 21.03 28.91 8.76
CA LEU A 597 21.83 30.00 9.27
C LEU A 597 22.03 31.04 8.15
N PRO A 598 21.54 32.29 8.34
CA PRO A 598 21.70 33.28 7.31
C PRO A 598 23.20 33.48 7.09
N ASN A 599 23.59 33.37 5.85
CA ASN A 599 24.98 33.60 5.45
C ASN A 599 25.28 35.08 5.63
N THR A 600 25.60 35.45 6.89
CA THR A 600 25.75 36.84 7.38
C THR A 600 26.79 37.65 6.62
N HIS A 601 27.57 36.96 5.74
CA HIS A 601 28.60 37.60 4.94
C HIS A 601 28.21 37.99 3.50
N ARG A 602 27.02 37.61 3.03
CA ARG A 602 26.50 38.09 1.73
C ARG A 602 25.43 39.15 1.99
N SER A 603 25.87 40.44 2.11
CA SER A 603 24.90 41.53 2.06
C SER A 603 24.06 41.40 0.79
N THR A 604 22.74 41.34 0.93
CA THR A 604 21.76 41.29 -0.18
C THR A 604 21.76 42.55 -1.03
N LEU A 605 22.62 43.54 -0.67
CA LEU A 605 22.75 44.79 -1.36
C LEU A 605 23.48 44.63 -2.70
N SER A 606 22.93 45.20 -3.76
CA SER A 606 23.56 45.25 -5.07
C SER A 606 24.98 45.81 -4.96
N PRO A 607 25.90 45.42 -5.87
CA PRO A 607 27.28 45.97 -5.88
C PRO A 607 27.29 47.50 -5.89
N SER A 608 26.40 48.14 -6.65
CA SER A 608 26.26 49.59 -6.76
C SER A 608 25.79 50.19 -5.45
N HIS A 609 24.86 49.55 -4.73
CA HIS A 609 24.38 49.99 -3.41
C HIS A 609 25.50 49.98 -2.34
N ARG A 610 26.40 48.97 -2.41
CA ARG A 610 27.56 48.92 -1.50
C ARG A 610 28.55 50.06 -1.78
N VAL A 611 28.75 50.41 -3.08
CA VAL A 611 29.60 51.55 -3.44
C VAL A 611 29.01 52.85 -2.90
N LEU A 612 27.72 53.06 -3.07
CA LEU A 612 27.04 54.24 -2.55
C LEU A 612 27.12 54.34 -0.99
N LEU A 613 26.86 53.23 -0.28
CA LEU A 613 26.99 53.23 1.18
C LEU A 613 28.40 53.52 1.66
N ASN A 614 29.41 53.03 0.93
CA ASN A 614 30.80 53.34 1.24
C ASN A 614 31.12 54.84 0.98
N ALA A 615 30.55 55.44 -0.08
CA ALA A 615 30.69 56.85 -0.36
C ALA A 615 30.08 57.71 0.76
N ILE A 616 28.83 57.36 1.18
CA ILE A 616 28.14 58.03 2.28
C ILE A 616 28.97 57.95 3.58
N LYS A 617 29.45 56.74 3.95
CA LYS A 617 30.31 56.59 5.14
C LYS A 617 31.59 57.41 5.10
N CYS A 618 32.22 57.56 3.93
CA CYS A 618 33.41 58.40 3.81
C CYS A 618 33.08 59.87 4.02
N VAL A 619 31.93 60.34 3.53
CA VAL A 619 31.48 61.73 3.70
C VAL A 619 31.05 62.00 5.13
N GLU A 620 30.29 61.08 5.75
CA GLU A 620 29.90 61.17 7.18
C GLU A 620 31.12 61.24 8.09
N ALA A 621 32.14 60.42 7.85
CA ALA A 621 33.38 60.42 8.61
C ALA A 621 34.16 61.74 8.51
N LYS A 622 34.10 62.44 7.32
CA LYS A 622 34.81 63.69 7.10
C LYS A 622 34.02 64.92 7.61
N THR A 623 32.70 64.88 7.45
CA THR A 623 31.83 66.03 7.77
C THR A 623 31.20 65.99 9.14
N GLY A 624 31.20 64.83 9.81
CA GLY A 624 30.51 64.59 11.07
C GLY A 624 28.97 64.59 10.97
N LYS A 625 28.40 64.63 9.76
CA LYS A 625 26.96 64.66 9.50
C LYS A 625 26.48 63.27 9.10
N GLU A 626 25.58 62.67 9.88
CA GLU A 626 24.97 61.38 9.58
C GLU A 626 23.77 61.53 8.63
N ARG A 627 23.68 60.64 7.65
CA ARG A 627 22.54 60.60 6.74
C ARG A 627 21.25 60.19 7.47
N GLY A 628 21.32 59.21 8.36
CA GLY A 628 20.15 58.63 9.00
C GLY A 628 19.04 58.24 8.00
N ASN A 629 17.83 58.72 8.24
CA ASN A 629 16.65 58.43 7.38
C ASN A 629 16.43 59.50 6.27
N LYS A 630 17.39 60.41 6.05
CA LYS A 630 17.27 61.46 5.01
C LYS A 630 17.39 60.88 3.61
N THR A 631 16.70 61.51 2.64
CA THR A 631 16.87 61.23 1.23
C THR A 631 18.28 61.55 0.77
N LEU A 632 18.73 60.98 -0.35
CA LEU A 632 20.06 61.26 -0.91
C LEU A 632 20.24 62.76 -1.21
N SER A 633 19.23 63.39 -1.81
CA SER A 633 19.20 64.80 -2.14
C SER A 633 19.26 65.70 -0.89
N ALA A 634 18.51 65.40 0.17
CA ALA A 634 18.53 66.11 1.43
C ALA A 634 19.90 65.99 2.16
N PHE A 635 20.47 64.80 2.14
CA PHE A 635 21.83 64.56 2.67
C PHE A 635 22.90 65.35 1.87
N MET A 636 22.83 65.34 0.54
CA MET A 636 23.76 66.09 -0.30
C MET A 636 23.68 67.60 -0.08
N SER A 637 22.48 68.18 0.04
CA SER A 637 22.32 69.61 0.32
C SER A 637 22.95 70.06 1.67
N GLU A 638 23.01 69.16 2.63
CA GLU A 638 23.59 69.38 3.93
C GLU A 638 25.12 69.27 3.96
N VAL A 639 25.68 68.34 3.16
CA VAL A 639 27.14 68.04 3.17
C VAL A 639 27.93 68.74 2.08
N ASN A 640 27.32 69.13 0.94
CA ASN A 640 27.98 69.85 -0.15
C ASN A 640 28.70 71.13 0.29
N PRO A 641 28.14 71.95 1.21
CA PRO A 641 28.89 73.14 1.68
C PRO A 641 30.10 72.81 2.56
N LEU A 642 30.21 71.60 3.09
CA LEU A 642 31.21 71.17 4.04
C LEU A 642 32.38 70.39 3.38
N ILE A 643 32.31 70.09 2.07
CA ILE A 643 33.33 69.37 1.30
C ILE A 643 33.81 70.19 0.10
N ASN A 644 34.97 69.87 -0.43
CA ASN A 644 35.54 70.61 -1.56
C ASN A 644 34.75 70.32 -2.87
N GLU A 645 34.95 71.17 -3.89
CA GLU A 645 34.20 71.10 -5.16
C GLU A 645 34.38 69.78 -5.90
N ASP A 646 35.58 69.17 -5.88
CA ASP A 646 35.85 67.90 -6.53
C ASP A 646 35.15 66.72 -5.81
N ALA A 647 35.07 66.77 -4.48
CA ALA A 647 34.31 65.76 -3.71
C ALA A 647 32.81 65.91 -3.95
N THR A 648 32.28 67.16 -4.04
CA THR A 648 30.89 67.45 -4.35
C THR A 648 30.52 66.90 -5.73
N LYS A 649 31.33 67.13 -6.79
CA LYS A 649 31.11 66.61 -8.13
C LYS A 649 31.11 65.06 -8.15
N ALA A 650 32.06 64.42 -7.46
CA ALA A 650 32.14 63.00 -7.38
C ALA A 650 30.97 62.33 -6.65
N LEU A 651 30.51 62.95 -5.56
CA LEU A 651 29.36 62.46 -4.76
C LEU A 651 28.05 62.63 -5.54
N THR A 652 27.85 63.78 -6.21
CA THR A 652 26.64 64.01 -7.03
C THR A 652 26.49 63.01 -8.12
N LEU A 653 27.60 62.77 -8.87
CA LEU A 653 27.61 61.79 -9.98
C LEU A 653 27.37 60.37 -9.46
N LEU A 654 27.88 59.99 -8.27
CA LEU A 654 27.61 58.72 -7.64
C LEU A 654 26.11 58.50 -7.32
N CYS A 655 25.49 59.54 -6.79
CA CYS A 655 24.03 59.51 -6.44
C CYS A 655 23.19 59.43 -7.72
N GLU A 656 23.47 60.23 -8.73
CA GLU A 656 22.80 60.22 -10.04
C GLU A 656 22.90 58.84 -10.73
N LEU A 657 24.08 58.26 -10.77
CA LEU A 657 24.31 56.96 -11.34
C LEU A 657 23.53 55.85 -10.63
N PHE A 658 23.45 55.95 -9.28
CA PHE A 658 22.68 54.99 -8.50
C PHE A 658 21.17 55.15 -8.69
N GLU A 659 20.66 56.37 -8.73
CA GLU A 659 19.25 56.67 -8.99
C GLU A 659 18.85 56.24 -10.40
N HIS A 660 19.72 56.50 -11.39
CA HIS A 660 19.49 56.04 -12.76
C HIS A 660 19.44 54.51 -12.83
N GLU A 661 20.35 53.77 -12.20
CA GLU A 661 20.31 52.31 -12.18
C GLU A 661 19.05 51.75 -11.51
N LYS A 662 18.56 52.44 -10.47
CA LYS A 662 17.46 51.94 -9.67
C LYS A 662 16.05 52.28 -10.22
N TYR A 663 15.93 53.44 -10.85
CA TYR A 663 14.62 54.01 -11.23
C TYR A 663 14.41 54.22 -12.74
N ALA A 664 15.48 54.21 -13.58
CA ALA A 664 15.33 54.31 -15.02
C ALA A 664 14.86 53.01 -15.63
N HIS A 665 13.88 53.03 -16.56
CA HIS A 665 13.44 51.86 -17.32
C HIS A 665 14.59 51.25 -18.10
N ARG A 666 14.72 49.91 -18.07
CA ARG A 666 15.72 49.05 -18.71
C ARG A 666 15.75 49.26 -20.24
N THR A 667 16.52 50.18 -20.74
CA THR A 667 16.75 50.33 -22.19
C THR A 667 18.22 50.42 -22.61
N GLN A 668 19.18 50.51 -21.68
CA GLN A 668 20.60 50.38 -22.00
C GLN A 668 21.38 49.78 -20.83
N GLU A 669 22.08 48.67 -21.10
CA GLU A 669 23.09 48.06 -20.22
C GLU A 669 24.35 48.97 -20.21
N THR A 670 24.27 50.13 -19.58
CA THR A 670 25.46 50.91 -19.25
C THR A 670 26.18 50.24 -18.08
N LYS A 671 27.50 50.09 -18.17
CA LYS A 671 28.38 49.55 -17.11
C LYS A 671 28.41 50.53 -15.91
N VAL A 672 27.30 50.72 -15.19
CA VAL A 672 27.15 51.72 -14.10
C VAL A 672 28.09 51.39 -12.93
N TYR A 673 28.22 50.12 -12.56
CA TYR A 673 29.04 49.71 -11.42
C TYR A 673 30.53 50.07 -11.53
N PRO A 674 31.23 49.82 -12.69
CA PRO A 674 32.63 50.23 -12.84
C PRO A 674 32.82 51.74 -12.75
N THR A 675 31.87 52.52 -13.31
CA THR A 675 31.90 53.99 -13.23
C THR A 675 31.71 54.46 -11.81
N MET A 676 30.75 53.92 -11.07
CA MET A 676 30.54 54.24 -9.65
C MET A 676 31.79 53.92 -8.81
N LYS A 677 32.45 52.81 -9.05
CA LYS A 677 33.68 52.42 -8.33
C LYS A 677 34.82 53.41 -8.59
N ARG A 678 34.93 53.91 -9.83
CA ARG A 678 35.91 54.92 -10.19
C ARG A 678 35.60 56.25 -9.44
N GLN A 679 34.33 56.68 -9.42
CA GLN A 679 33.91 57.89 -8.72
C GLN A 679 34.12 57.79 -7.22
N LEU A 680 33.91 56.63 -6.61
CA LEU A 680 34.22 56.38 -5.19
C LEU A 680 35.72 56.57 -4.91
N LYS A 681 36.59 56.15 -5.82
CA LYS A 681 38.04 56.35 -5.66
C LYS A 681 38.40 57.86 -5.72
N MET A 682 37.79 58.60 -6.66
CA MET A 682 37.98 60.04 -6.80
C MET A 682 37.47 60.80 -5.56
N LEU A 683 36.27 60.44 -5.06
CA LEU A 683 35.70 60.99 -3.82
C LEU A 683 36.62 60.75 -2.63
N LYS A 684 37.19 59.58 -2.46
CA LYS A 684 38.12 59.27 -1.39
C LYS A 684 39.43 60.05 -1.49
N GLN A 685 39.87 60.37 -2.70
CA GLN A 685 41.07 61.19 -2.92
C GLN A 685 40.77 62.68 -2.61
N ALA A 686 39.61 63.17 -3.00
CA ALA A 686 39.21 64.56 -2.77
C ALA A 686 38.84 64.84 -1.31
N LEU A 687 38.47 63.83 -0.51
CA LEU A 687 38.16 63.95 0.93
C LEU A 687 39.41 63.81 1.83
N LYS A 688 40.54 63.39 1.30
CA LYS A 688 41.81 63.37 2.03
C LYS A 688 42.30 64.82 2.25
#